data_2417b9daf9cc58bd2a88d9dee906ccff
#
_entry.id   2417b9daf9cc58bd2a88d9dee906ccff
#
_cell.length_a   1.000
_cell.length_b   1.000
_cell.length_c   1.000
_cell.angle_alpha   90.00
_cell.angle_beta   90.00
_cell.angle_gamma   90.00
#
_symmetry.space_group_name_H-M   'P 1'
#
loop_
_entity.id
_entity.type
_entity.pdbx_description
1 polymer ?
#
loop_
_entity_poly.entity_id
_entity_poly.type
_entity_poly.pdbx_seq_one_letter_code
_entity_poly.pdbx_strand_id
1 'polypeptide(L)'
;MLLSKKISNFVKHKGIKPNSAIMKKVILTLSVMSATLSAQAQLQTNNGIEYLQCQARDMSGDFSDLANTYFLADSITGFDFNKGEGLLNWKRYRLAPRQAFNLNGYWPVRMKMLDFPDTQYDNDPNLKIRIQKIDDRTLRVTLFTSPVEPKMDEANDPMFSPEFIAESLGNGDARLARGRWNTSADNSRIIYQNRNGVLEIQKYPFRLILKDANGKILTQTRHIIDNDSTQVKLLPFNFIKRGSDNSRSINPVFLLSPGERIYGCGESFTSLNKVGQKVNLSVVDPQGPETDGMYKPVPFYFSNRGYGIFMHTSAPATADFGASYIGAQRLFMGDETMDFFVFFGEPKQILNEYTNVTGKSPMLPLWTFGTWMSRISYFSQKEGLEIAHQLRANRIPADVIHFDTGWFGVDWQCDYQFAKDRFKDPVGMLKTLKKDGFHTCLWQLPYFTPKNRYFKELVAEGMAVRNGNGTLNYEDAVLDLSNPKTVTWYQDKIAHLIKQGVSAIKCDFGEAAPYDGLYASGKTGFYEHNLYPLRYNKALWEAVKANSPEQEGVIWARSAWAGSQRYPLHWGGDAATNEVGSVGMMGDLRGGLSFGLSGFSFWSHDMGGFVTQSPDDLYRRWLPFGFLSSHTRAHGAPPTEPWLISKDFTDAFRANAEMKYQLMPYVYAQAKDCSEKGLPMVRALFVEFPHDAGAWLVEDEYMYGSQILVAPLLESGTDRSVYLPKGKWIDYQNGKVYEGGYQHISVAEHKIPCVILVRDGSLIPQVPVAQSTDKIQWNQISWKPFKADASQCVGYLYKPGDKEITIIKQ
;
A
#
# COMPACT_ATOMS: atom_id res chain seq x y z
N MET A 1 -11.57 34.84 -24.97
CA MET A 1 -12.18 36.08 -25.49
C MET A 1 -12.06 36.24 -27.02
N LEU A 2 -10.91 36.04 -27.64
CA LEU A 2 -10.71 36.09 -29.10
C LEU A 2 -11.48 35.00 -29.87
N LEU A 3 -11.59 33.78 -29.33
CA LEU A 3 -12.31 32.68 -29.93
C LEU A 3 -13.84 32.92 -29.90
N SER A 4 -14.35 33.47 -28.79
CA SER A 4 -15.77 33.80 -28.66
C SER A 4 -16.22 34.92 -29.65
N LYS A 5 -15.35 35.91 -29.87
CA LYS A 5 -15.61 36.94 -30.92
C LYS A 5 -15.58 36.39 -32.35
N LYS A 6 -14.65 35.48 -32.66
CA LYS A 6 -14.60 34.80 -33.97
C LYS A 6 -15.84 33.90 -34.19
N ILE A 7 -16.26 33.18 -33.18
CA ILE A 7 -17.48 32.33 -33.25
C ILE A 7 -18.75 33.21 -33.39
N SER A 8 -18.85 34.32 -32.67
CA SER A 8 -19.95 35.25 -32.77
C SER A 8 -20.04 35.87 -34.15
N ASN A 9 -18.89 36.21 -34.75
CA ASN A 9 -18.84 36.77 -36.13
C ASN A 9 -19.16 35.70 -37.20
N PHE A 10 -18.72 34.45 -37.01
CA PHE A 10 -19.07 33.34 -37.91
C PHE A 10 -20.57 33.01 -37.89
N VAL A 11 -21.19 33.01 -36.68
CA VAL A 11 -22.64 32.79 -36.51
C VAL A 11 -23.45 33.93 -37.13
N LYS A 12 -23.04 35.19 -36.97
CA LYS A 12 -23.66 36.35 -37.60
C LYS A 12 -23.57 36.32 -39.15
N HIS A 13 -22.46 35.86 -39.71
CA HIS A 13 -22.23 35.83 -41.15
C HIS A 13 -23.01 34.72 -41.85
N LYS A 14 -23.46 33.68 -41.16
CA LYS A 14 -24.20 32.52 -41.71
C LYS A 14 -25.69 32.50 -41.34
N GLY A 15 -26.21 33.51 -40.64
CA GLY A 15 -27.66 33.62 -40.32
C GLY A 15 -28.20 32.51 -39.43
N ILE A 16 -27.36 31.86 -38.61
CA ILE A 16 -27.75 30.71 -37.78
C ILE A 16 -28.44 31.17 -36.52
N LYS A 17 -29.67 30.71 -36.28
CA LYS A 17 -30.42 31.03 -35.05
C LYS A 17 -29.77 30.43 -33.82
N PRO A 18 -29.73 31.14 -32.66
CA PRO A 18 -29.01 30.71 -31.43
C PRO A 18 -29.41 29.37 -30.85
N ASN A 19 -30.56 28.84 -31.20
CA ASN A 19 -31.07 27.55 -30.67
C ASN A 19 -31.08 26.40 -31.71
N SER A 20 -30.32 26.47 -32.77
CA SER A 20 -30.27 25.41 -33.77
C SER A 20 -29.51 24.18 -33.29
N ALA A 21 -29.90 22.99 -33.76
CA ALA A 21 -29.22 21.73 -33.48
C ALA A 21 -27.71 21.76 -33.83
N ILE A 22 -27.33 22.60 -34.81
CA ILE A 22 -25.95 22.83 -35.26
C ILE A 22 -25.15 23.56 -34.14
N MET A 23 -25.74 24.57 -33.51
CA MET A 23 -25.07 25.32 -32.46
C MET A 23 -24.88 24.47 -31.19
N LYS A 24 -25.85 23.62 -30.85
CA LYS A 24 -25.71 22.65 -29.76
C LYS A 24 -24.60 21.63 -30.05
N LYS A 25 -24.50 21.16 -31.30
CA LYS A 25 -23.41 20.27 -31.72
C LYS A 25 -22.04 20.98 -31.65
N VAL A 26 -21.93 22.21 -32.11
CA VAL A 26 -20.69 22.99 -32.06
C VAL A 26 -20.27 23.28 -30.63
N ILE A 27 -21.21 23.63 -29.75
CA ILE A 27 -20.92 23.83 -28.31
C ILE A 27 -20.51 22.50 -27.64
N LEU A 28 -21.18 21.41 -27.96
CA LEU A 28 -20.84 20.09 -27.46
C LEU A 28 -19.43 19.65 -27.92
N THR A 29 -19.14 19.86 -29.24
CA THR A 29 -17.81 19.54 -29.80
C THR A 29 -16.71 20.40 -29.16
N LEU A 30 -16.96 21.71 -28.95
CA LEU A 30 -16.02 22.62 -28.31
C LEU A 30 -15.84 22.28 -26.80
N SER A 31 -16.89 21.85 -26.12
CA SER A 31 -16.82 21.40 -24.73
C SER A 31 -16.05 20.09 -24.62
N VAL A 32 -16.24 19.15 -25.54
CA VAL A 32 -15.47 17.90 -25.60
C VAL A 32 -14.00 18.19 -25.95
N MET A 33 -13.74 19.06 -26.93
CA MET A 33 -12.35 19.48 -27.25
C MET A 33 -11.68 20.22 -26.10
N SER A 34 -12.43 21.04 -25.35
CA SER A 34 -11.89 21.71 -24.16
C SER A 34 -11.61 20.71 -23.03
N ALA A 35 -12.46 19.72 -22.82
CA ALA A 35 -12.25 18.67 -21.84
C ALA A 35 -11.06 17.76 -22.21
N THR A 36 -10.91 17.42 -23.50
CA THR A 36 -9.76 16.63 -23.97
C THR A 36 -8.45 17.40 -23.89
N LEU A 37 -8.46 18.71 -24.19
CA LEU A 37 -7.26 19.56 -24.03
C LEU A 37 -6.87 19.72 -22.54
N SER A 38 -7.85 19.82 -21.64
CA SER A 38 -7.58 19.88 -20.20
C SER A 38 -7.07 18.54 -19.66
N ALA A 39 -7.59 17.43 -20.20
CA ALA A 39 -7.11 16.09 -19.84
C ALA A 39 -5.68 15.86 -20.34
N GLN A 40 -5.35 16.33 -21.56
CA GLN A 40 -3.96 16.28 -22.06
C GLN A 40 -3.02 17.18 -21.26
N ALA A 41 -3.50 18.29 -20.72
CA ALA A 41 -2.69 19.19 -19.91
C ALA A 41 -2.24 18.59 -18.57
N GLN A 42 -2.99 17.63 -18.03
CA GLN A 42 -2.60 16.89 -16.82
C GLN A 42 -1.61 15.74 -17.06
N LEU A 43 -1.46 15.37 -18.32
CA LEU A 43 -0.52 14.30 -18.67
C LEU A 43 0.93 14.70 -18.79
N GLN A 44 1.39 15.69 -18.22
CA GLN A 44 2.48 16.25 -18.25
C GLN A 44 3.56 15.70 -18.03
N THR A 45 4.35 15.54 -18.65
CA THR A 45 5.26 15.59 -18.51
C THR A 45 6.44 15.31 -18.93
N ASN A 46 7.20 14.99 -18.27
CA ASN A 46 8.60 14.99 -18.50
C ASN A 46 9.06 13.92 -19.42
N ASN A 47 8.46 12.78 -19.46
CA ASN A 47 8.89 11.68 -20.30
C ASN A 47 7.82 10.67 -20.53
N GLY A 48 7.17 10.68 -21.66
CA GLY A 48 6.28 9.60 -22.11
C GLY A 48 6.95 8.22 -22.19
N ILE A 49 8.27 8.17 -22.24
CA ILE A 49 9.05 6.94 -22.19
C ILE A 49 8.95 6.23 -20.84
N GLU A 50 8.80 6.97 -19.74
CA GLU A 50 8.63 6.38 -18.40
C GLU A 50 7.42 5.47 -18.31
N TYR A 51 6.34 5.81 -18.99
CA TYR A 51 5.15 4.96 -19.06
C TYR A 51 5.37 3.69 -19.85
N LEU A 52 6.13 3.78 -20.94
CA LEU A 52 6.46 2.63 -21.78
C LEU A 52 7.41 1.66 -21.07
N GLN A 53 8.20 2.15 -20.15
CA GLN A 53 9.16 1.35 -19.39
C GLN A 53 8.68 0.93 -18.00
N CYS A 54 7.42 1.22 -17.66
CA CYS A 54 6.85 0.96 -16.33
C CYS A 54 7.70 1.52 -15.18
N GLN A 55 8.33 2.66 -15.40
CA GLN A 55 9.14 3.33 -14.39
C GLN A 55 8.29 4.21 -13.50
N ALA A 56 8.61 4.21 -12.20
CA ALA A 56 7.96 5.09 -11.25
C ALA A 56 8.28 6.57 -11.55
N ARG A 57 7.25 7.42 -11.53
CA ARG A 57 7.38 8.84 -11.84
C ARG A 57 8.02 9.62 -10.70
N ASP A 58 9.11 10.32 -10.97
CA ASP A 58 9.76 11.24 -10.03
C ASP A 58 9.17 12.66 -10.16
N MET A 59 8.30 13.03 -9.22
CA MET A 59 7.64 14.35 -9.18
C MET A 59 8.58 15.48 -8.75
N SER A 60 9.77 15.19 -8.24
CA SER A 60 10.71 16.23 -7.81
C SER A 60 11.29 17.04 -9.00
N GLY A 61 11.29 16.47 -10.20
CA GLY A 61 11.72 17.13 -11.42
C GLY A 61 10.91 18.38 -11.76
N ASP A 62 9.62 18.38 -11.48
CA ASP A 62 8.73 19.52 -11.71
C ASP A 62 9.19 20.78 -10.96
N PHE A 63 9.86 20.63 -9.82
CA PHE A 63 10.30 21.74 -8.96
C PHE A 63 11.68 22.32 -9.34
N SER A 64 12.19 22.02 -10.52
CA SER A 64 13.41 22.59 -11.09
C SER A 64 13.20 23.33 -12.41
N ASP A 65 11.99 23.36 -12.97
CA ASP A 65 11.70 23.99 -14.24
C ASP A 65 11.63 25.52 -14.10
N LEU A 66 12.39 26.21 -14.97
CA LEU A 66 12.50 27.66 -14.99
C LEU A 66 11.22 28.35 -15.49
N ALA A 67 10.38 27.66 -16.24
CA ALA A 67 9.13 28.19 -16.75
C ALA A 67 8.02 28.25 -15.67
N ASN A 68 8.24 27.62 -14.53
CA ASN A 68 7.25 27.53 -13.47
C ASN A 68 7.19 28.81 -12.61
N THR A 69 5.98 29.13 -12.16
CA THR A 69 5.79 30.09 -11.06
C THR A 69 5.76 29.34 -9.74
N TYR A 70 6.56 29.79 -8.79
CA TYR A 70 6.69 29.20 -7.47
C TYR A 70 5.92 30.05 -6.45
N PHE A 71 5.16 29.41 -5.59
CA PHE A 71 4.36 30.02 -4.53
C PHE A 71 4.87 29.48 -3.19
N LEU A 72 5.44 30.40 -2.36
CA LEU A 72 5.99 30.03 -1.07
C LEU A 72 5.04 30.51 0.05
N ALA A 73 4.73 29.62 0.99
CA ALA A 73 3.88 29.94 2.12
C ALA A 73 4.54 31.00 3.00
N ASP A 74 3.83 32.10 3.28
CA ASP A 74 4.36 33.25 3.99
C ASP A 74 3.67 33.49 5.33
N SER A 75 2.37 33.77 5.33
CA SER A 75 1.65 34.20 6.54
C SER A 75 0.18 33.79 6.51
N ILE A 76 -0.38 33.57 7.72
CA ILE A 76 -1.81 33.37 7.88
C ILE A 76 -2.48 34.67 8.32
N THR A 77 -3.55 35.03 7.59
CA THR A 77 -4.42 36.14 7.90
C THR A 77 -5.83 35.64 8.17
N GLY A 78 -6.37 35.99 9.33
CA GLY A 78 -7.71 35.56 9.75
C GLY A 78 -7.83 34.05 9.95
N PHE A 79 -8.39 33.61 11.06
CA PHE A 79 -8.65 32.18 11.31
C PHE A 79 -9.96 32.05 12.11
N ASP A 80 -10.90 31.28 11.55
CA ASP A 80 -12.18 30.95 12.19
C ASP A 80 -12.08 29.54 12.82
N PHE A 81 -12.06 29.47 14.15
CA PHE A 81 -12.00 28.19 14.87
C PHE A 81 -13.23 27.31 14.70
N ASN A 82 -14.42 27.91 14.49
CA ASN A 82 -15.65 27.13 14.32
C ASN A 82 -15.61 26.35 13.02
N LYS A 83 -15.00 26.93 11.99
CA LYS A 83 -14.81 26.30 10.69
C LYS A 83 -13.48 25.54 10.58
N GLY A 84 -12.51 25.86 11.46
CA GLY A 84 -11.14 25.39 11.32
C GLY A 84 -10.44 25.97 10.09
N GLU A 85 -10.83 27.16 9.61
CA GLU A 85 -10.38 27.72 8.34
C GLU A 85 -9.67 29.06 8.51
N GLY A 86 -8.67 29.30 7.68
CA GLY A 86 -7.98 30.58 7.57
C GLY A 86 -7.53 30.85 6.13
N LEU A 87 -6.88 31.99 5.93
CA LEU A 87 -6.28 32.36 4.65
C LEU A 87 -4.76 32.39 4.81
N LEU A 88 -4.10 31.61 3.95
CA LEU A 88 -2.64 31.53 3.84
C LEU A 88 -2.20 32.39 2.65
N ASN A 89 -1.35 33.37 2.89
CA ASN A 89 -0.72 34.17 1.85
C ASN A 89 0.43 33.39 1.22
N TRP A 90 0.50 33.44 -0.10
CA TRP A 90 1.52 32.77 -0.91
C TRP A 90 2.29 33.79 -1.71
N LYS A 91 3.56 33.96 -1.42
CA LYS A 91 4.45 34.84 -2.19
C LYS A 91 4.95 34.19 -3.45
N ARG A 92 4.91 34.90 -4.55
CA ARG A 92 5.32 34.44 -5.86
C ARG A 92 6.81 34.60 -6.09
N TYR A 93 7.43 33.56 -6.63
CA TYR A 93 8.82 33.54 -7.03
C TYR A 93 8.97 32.88 -8.40
N ARG A 94 10.09 33.19 -9.06
CA ARG A 94 10.60 32.47 -10.23
C ARG A 94 12.03 32.02 -9.97
N LEU A 95 12.49 31.01 -10.69
CA LEU A 95 13.90 30.67 -10.70
C LEU A 95 14.63 31.61 -11.66
N ALA A 96 15.68 32.24 -11.19
CA ALA A 96 16.52 33.08 -12.00
C ALA A 96 17.99 32.64 -11.91
N PRO A 97 18.78 32.79 -12.98
CA PRO A 97 20.18 32.42 -12.94
C PRO A 97 20.94 33.29 -11.92
N ARG A 98 21.86 32.68 -11.24
CA ARG A 98 22.79 33.37 -10.36
C ARG A 98 23.78 34.17 -11.15
N GLN A 99 23.86 35.46 -10.92
CA GLN A 99 24.66 36.39 -11.72
C GLN A 99 26.18 36.44 -11.40
N ALA A 100 26.65 35.76 -10.35
CA ALA A 100 28.07 35.83 -9.96
C ALA A 100 28.60 34.43 -9.55
N PHE A 101 29.82 34.14 -9.98
CA PHE A 101 30.67 33.01 -9.57
C PHE A 101 30.16 31.58 -9.82
N ASN A 102 28.91 31.39 -10.17
CA ASN A 102 28.37 30.08 -10.52
C ASN A 102 27.25 30.24 -11.55
N LEU A 103 27.60 30.09 -12.77
CA LEU A 103 26.72 30.25 -13.93
C LEU A 103 25.69 29.14 -14.07
N ASN A 104 25.86 28.03 -13.33
CA ASN A 104 24.96 26.84 -13.41
C ASN A 104 23.95 26.78 -12.28
N GLY A 105 23.87 27.78 -11.40
CA GLY A 105 22.93 27.81 -10.31
C GLY A 105 21.74 28.71 -10.58
N TYR A 106 20.55 28.26 -10.18
CA TYR A 106 19.34 29.06 -10.20
C TYR A 106 18.86 29.31 -8.77
N TRP A 107 18.28 30.49 -8.56
CA TRP A 107 17.82 30.92 -7.25
C TRP A 107 16.37 31.38 -7.31
N PRO A 108 15.54 31.09 -6.32
CA PRO A 108 14.23 31.70 -6.23
C PRO A 108 14.36 33.20 -6.01
N VAL A 109 13.80 33.96 -6.91
CA VAL A 109 13.78 35.43 -6.92
C VAL A 109 12.35 35.89 -6.82
N ARG A 110 12.09 36.85 -5.91
CA ARG A 110 10.77 37.43 -5.69
C ARG A 110 10.23 38.06 -6.99
N MET A 111 9.03 37.71 -7.40
CA MET A 111 8.33 38.37 -8.50
C MET A 111 7.79 39.73 -8.04
N LYS A 112 8.08 40.78 -8.81
CA LYS A 112 7.58 42.14 -8.60
C LYS A 112 6.38 42.40 -9.49
N MET A 113 5.59 43.42 -9.17
CA MET A 113 4.40 43.80 -9.92
C MET A 113 4.69 44.13 -11.39
N LEU A 114 5.93 44.51 -11.74
CA LEU A 114 6.35 44.81 -13.12
C LEU A 114 6.96 43.59 -13.85
N ASP A 115 7.09 42.43 -13.17
CA ASP A 115 7.50 41.21 -13.82
C ASP A 115 6.34 40.66 -14.67
N PHE A 116 6.64 39.78 -15.61
CA PHE A 116 5.62 39.17 -16.45
C PHE A 116 4.54 38.53 -15.57
N PRO A 117 3.27 38.95 -15.69
CA PRO A 117 2.23 38.53 -14.79
C PRO A 117 1.97 37.04 -14.92
N ASP A 118 1.70 36.37 -13.81
CA ASP A 118 1.07 35.08 -13.81
C ASP A 118 -0.34 35.22 -14.43
N THR A 119 -0.75 34.24 -15.22
CA THR A 119 -2.02 34.29 -15.93
C THR A 119 -3.24 34.18 -15.01
N GLN A 120 -3.04 33.88 -13.74
CA GLN A 120 -4.13 33.65 -12.79
C GLN A 120 -4.18 34.68 -11.67
N TYR A 121 -3.03 35.25 -11.26
CA TYR A 121 -2.95 36.15 -10.11
C TYR A 121 -2.24 37.44 -10.47
N ASP A 122 -2.90 38.55 -10.25
CA ASP A 122 -2.29 39.89 -10.35
C ASP A 122 -1.38 40.20 -9.16
N ASN A 123 -1.68 39.62 -8.00
CA ASN A 123 -0.98 39.80 -6.73
C ASN A 123 -0.69 38.45 -6.08
N ASP A 124 0.04 38.47 -4.95
CA ASP A 124 0.24 37.30 -4.11
C ASP A 124 -1.12 36.78 -3.59
N PRO A 125 -1.49 35.53 -3.89
CA PRO A 125 -2.82 35.05 -3.50
C PRO A 125 -2.93 34.71 -2.02
N ASN A 126 -4.13 34.95 -1.46
CA ASN A 126 -4.54 34.43 -0.16
C ASN A 126 -5.47 33.25 -0.41
N LEU A 127 -5.00 32.04 -0.12
CA LEU A 127 -5.74 30.81 -0.39
C LEU A 127 -6.12 30.13 0.93
N LYS A 128 -7.16 29.34 0.90
CA LYS A 128 -7.68 28.68 2.09
C LYS A 128 -6.71 27.65 2.66
N ILE A 129 -6.63 27.62 3.99
CA ILE A 129 -6.11 26.50 4.80
C ILE A 129 -7.23 26.01 5.71
N ARG A 130 -7.39 24.70 5.84
CA ARG A 130 -8.40 24.06 6.70
C ARG A 130 -7.74 23.05 7.63
N ILE A 131 -8.13 23.08 8.92
CA ILE A 131 -7.70 22.10 9.94
C ILE A 131 -8.95 21.42 10.48
N GLN A 132 -9.01 20.11 10.35
CA GLN A 132 -10.13 19.30 10.85
C GLN A 132 -9.65 18.39 11.99
N LYS A 133 -10.45 18.33 13.06
CA LYS A 133 -10.25 17.40 14.17
C LYS A 133 -10.93 16.09 13.81
N ILE A 134 -10.17 15.02 13.62
CA ILE A 134 -10.70 13.71 13.24
C ILE A 134 -11.01 12.89 14.49
N ASP A 135 -10.02 12.71 15.36
CA ASP A 135 -10.12 12.03 16.66
C ASP A 135 -9.09 12.59 17.65
N ASP A 136 -8.88 11.91 18.80
CA ASP A 136 -7.95 12.37 19.83
C ASP A 136 -6.46 12.32 19.45
N ARG A 137 -6.11 11.65 18.32
CA ARG A 137 -4.73 11.50 17.83
C ARG A 137 -4.53 12.00 16.42
N THR A 138 -5.61 12.34 15.73
CA THR A 138 -5.61 12.62 14.29
C THR A 138 -6.14 13.99 13.97
N LEU A 139 -5.35 14.76 13.23
CA LEU A 139 -5.76 16.02 12.60
C LEU A 139 -5.61 15.88 11.09
N ARG A 140 -6.53 16.51 10.34
CA ARG A 140 -6.41 16.63 8.88
C ARG A 140 -6.10 18.08 8.54
N VAL A 141 -5.12 18.29 7.68
CA VAL A 141 -4.68 19.59 7.19
C VAL A 141 -4.88 19.64 5.68
N THR A 142 -5.67 20.60 5.21
CA THR A 142 -5.92 20.82 3.79
C THR A 142 -5.49 22.22 3.39
N LEU A 143 -4.62 22.34 2.38
CA LEU A 143 -4.21 23.61 1.79
C LEU A 143 -4.63 23.63 0.33
N PHE A 144 -5.33 24.69 -0.03
CA PHE A 144 -5.79 24.90 -1.40
C PHE A 144 -4.79 25.75 -2.18
N THR A 145 -4.57 25.40 -3.43
CA THR A 145 -3.66 26.12 -4.33
C THR A 145 -4.41 26.97 -5.36
N SER A 146 -5.75 26.95 -5.29
CA SER A 146 -6.67 27.73 -6.15
C SER A 146 -7.72 28.43 -5.31
N PRO A 147 -8.21 29.61 -5.74
CA PRO A 147 -9.34 30.27 -5.10
C PRO A 147 -10.66 29.50 -5.28
N VAL A 148 -10.73 28.64 -6.31
CA VAL A 148 -11.86 27.71 -6.50
C VAL A 148 -11.50 26.40 -5.80
N GLU A 149 -12.25 26.07 -4.74
CA GLU A 149 -12.07 24.79 -4.06
C GLU A 149 -12.47 23.65 -5.02
N PRO A 150 -11.59 22.66 -5.24
CA PRO A 150 -12.00 21.47 -5.95
C PRO A 150 -13.12 20.78 -5.17
N LYS A 151 -14.12 20.27 -5.89
CA LYS A 151 -15.20 19.50 -5.28
C LYS A 151 -14.63 18.16 -4.80
N MET A 152 -14.38 18.06 -3.50
CA MET A 152 -13.95 16.80 -2.87
C MET A 152 -15.18 15.89 -2.71
N ASP A 153 -15.22 14.79 -3.45
CA ASP A 153 -16.27 13.77 -3.31
C ASP A 153 -15.86 12.73 -2.27
N GLU A 154 -15.77 13.17 -1.03
CA GLU A 154 -15.32 12.32 0.08
C GLU A 154 -16.24 11.12 0.32
N ALA A 155 -17.54 11.25 -0.01
CA ALA A 155 -18.51 10.18 0.16
C ALA A 155 -18.23 8.97 -0.75
N ASN A 156 -17.57 9.21 -1.89
CA ASN A 156 -17.22 8.20 -2.87
C ASN A 156 -15.70 8.01 -2.99
N ASP A 157 -14.93 8.57 -2.07
CA ASP A 157 -13.48 8.40 -2.10
C ASP A 157 -13.09 6.95 -1.77
N PRO A 158 -12.47 6.21 -2.71
CA PRO A 158 -12.16 4.81 -2.50
C PRO A 158 -11.07 4.55 -1.46
N MET A 159 -10.25 5.55 -1.11
CA MET A 159 -9.19 5.41 -0.11
C MET A 159 -9.74 5.43 1.32
N PHE A 160 -10.86 6.06 1.56
CA PHE A 160 -11.49 6.07 2.87
C PHE A 160 -12.29 4.81 3.16
N SER A 161 -12.33 4.39 4.42
CA SER A 161 -13.19 3.29 4.83
C SER A 161 -14.67 3.72 4.85
N PRO A 162 -15.61 2.77 4.59
CA PRO A 162 -17.03 3.07 4.75
C PRO A 162 -17.39 3.57 6.16
N GLU A 163 -16.74 3.04 7.18
CA GLU A 163 -16.92 3.43 8.57
C GLU A 163 -16.46 4.88 8.78
N PHE A 164 -15.29 5.23 8.29
CA PHE A 164 -14.78 6.60 8.35
C PHE A 164 -15.70 7.57 7.59
N ILE A 165 -16.17 7.18 6.40
CA ILE A 165 -17.12 7.99 5.62
C ILE A 165 -18.43 8.18 6.41
N ALA A 166 -19.04 7.12 6.91
CA ALA A 166 -20.29 7.18 7.66
C ALA A 166 -20.16 8.03 8.92
N GLU A 167 -19.04 7.87 9.59
CA GLU A 167 -18.75 8.55 10.83
C GLU A 167 -18.33 10.01 10.62
N SER A 168 -17.59 10.36 9.58
CA SER A 168 -17.08 11.70 9.33
C SER A 168 -18.03 12.56 8.48
N LEU A 169 -18.89 11.93 7.65
CA LEU A 169 -19.87 12.60 6.79
C LEU A 169 -21.27 12.66 7.38
N GLY A 170 -21.57 11.83 8.41
CA GLY A 170 -22.83 11.87 9.12
C GLY A 170 -23.02 13.18 9.87
N ASN A 171 -24.06 13.94 9.55
CA ASN A 171 -24.49 15.22 10.13
C ASN A 171 -23.38 16.20 10.51
N GLY A 172 -23.22 17.28 9.75
CA GLY A 172 -22.13 18.26 9.73
C GLY A 172 -21.54 18.73 11.07
N ASP A 173 -22.30 18.67 12.18
CA ASP A 173 -21.83 19.08 13.50
C ASP A 173 -21.07 17.98 14.26
N ALA A 174 -21.27 16.72 13.92
CA ALA A 174 -20.59 15.59 14.58
C ALA A 174 -19.11 15.47 14.19
N ARG A 175 -18.71 15.97 13.01
CA ARG A 175 -17.33 16.02 12.53
C ARG A 175 -16.42 16.85 13.43
N LEU A 176 -16.91 17.96 13.95
CA LEU A 176 -16.15 18.90 14.77
C LEU A 176 -16.04 18.46 16.23
N ALA A 177 -16.88 17.50 16.67
CA ALA A 177 -17.01 17.12 18.08
C ALA A 177 -16.11 15.95 18.51
N ARG A 178 -15.47 15.22 17.59
CA ARG A 178 -14.82 13.94 17.92
C ARG A 178 -13.47 14.07 18.59
N GLY A 179 -12.60 14.93 18.11
CA GLY A 179 -11.28 15.11 18.72
C GLY A 179 -11.38 16.08 19.92
N ARG A 180 -11.01 15.63 21.12
CA ARG A 180 -10.91 16.49 22.29
C ARG A 180 -9.68 17.39 22.19
N TRP A 181 -9.65 18.26 21.20
CA TRP A 181 -8.58 19.23 21.00
C TRP A 181 -8.98 20.59 21.57
N ASN A 182 -8.22 21.07 22.53
CA ASN A 182 -8.31 22.46 22.98
C ASN A 182 -7.69 23.36 21.92
N THR A 183 -8.39 24.42 21.57
CA THR A 183 -7.94 25.38 20.56
C THR A 183 -7.74 26.77 21.18
N SER A 184 -6.65 27.40 20.81
CA SER A 184 -6.35 28.77 21.21
C SER A 184 -5.60 29.52 20.12
N ALA A 185 -5.69 30.86 20.09
CA ALA A 185 -4.87 31.69 19.23
C ALA A 185 -4.46 32.95 19.94
N ASP A 186 -3.27 33.41 19.58
CA ASP A 186 -2.79 34.77 19.90
C ASP A 186 -2.38 35.50 18.60
N ASN A 187 -1.71 36.63 18.70
CA ASN A 187 -1.27 37.42 17.55
C ASN A 187 -0.25 36.66 16.69
N SER A 188 0.47 35.67 17.24
CA SER A 188 1.61 34.99 16.60
C SER A 188 1.31 33.58 16.15
N ARG A 189 0.35 32.88 16.75
CA ARG A 189 0.13 31.44 16.54
C ARG A 189 -1.31 31.01 16.77
N ILE A 190 -1.62 29.82 16.22
CA ILE A 190 -2.85 29.06 16.41
C ILE A 190 -2.43 27.70 16.97
N ILE A 191 -3.11 27.19 17.98
CA ILE A 191 -2.73 25.95 18.67
C ILE A 191 -3.93 25.02 18.75
N TYR A 192 -3.72 23.78 18.36
CA TYR A 192 -4.55 22.62 18.65
C TYR A 192 -3.77 21.69 19.58
N GLN A 193 -4.25 21.44 20.79
CA GLN A 193 -3.54 20.61 21.76
C GLN A 193 -4.45 19.69 22.54
N ASN A 194 -3.94 18.51 22.87
CA ASN A 194 -4.53 17.60 23.82
C ASN A 194 -3.44 16.74 24.52
N ARG A 195 -3.86 15.68 25.23
CA ARG A 195 -2.94 14.77 25.93
C ARG A 195 -2.04 13.91 25.02
N ASN A 196 -2.27 13.87 23.71
CA ASN A 196 -1.52 13.04 22.77
C ASN A 196 -0.54 13.86 21.93
N GLY A 197 -0.77 15.16 21.74
CA GLY A 197 0.10 16.00 20.95
C GLY A 197 -0.39 17.42 20.75
N VAL A 198 0.40 18.18 20.01
CA VAL A 198 0.13 19.58 19.68
C VAL A 198 0.42 19.84 18.21
N LEU A 199 -0.54 20.45 17.51
CA LEU A 199 -0.29 21.15 16.26
C LEU A 199 -0.27 22.65 16.56
N GLU A 200 0.90 23.27 16.42
CA GLU A 200 1.05 24.73 16.49
C GLU A 200 1.25 25.27 15.07
N ILE A 201 0.47 26.27 14.71
CA ILE A 201 0.59 26.99 13.44
C ILE A 201 1.11 28.37 13.77
N GLN A 202 2.37 28.62 13.45
CA GLN A 202 2.95 29.96 13.52
C GLN A 202 2.40 30.78 12.35
N LYS A 203 1.89 32.02 12.66
CA LYS A 203 1.23 32.84 11.65
C LYS A 203 2.20 33.53 10.70
N TYR A 204 3.33 34.00 11.23
CA TYR A 204 4.40 34.65 10.45
C TYR A 204 5.78 34.47 11.11
N PRO A 205 6.80 34.07 10.37
CA PRO A 205 6.68 33.39 9.06
C PRO A 205 5.89 32.09 9.25
N PHE A 206 5.11 31.67 8.22
CA PHE A 206 4.26 30.49 8.31
C PHE A 206 5.05 29.24 8.65
N ARG A 207 4.58 28.49 9.63
CA ARG A 207 5.08 27.14 9.97
C ARG A 207 3.97 26.27 10.56
N LEU A 208 3.98 25.01 10.22
CA LEU A 208 3.31 23.96 10.98
C LEU A 208 4.34 23.29 11.88
N ILE A 209 4.06 23.18 13.16
CA ILE A 209 4.95 22.62 14.19
C ILE A 209 4.20 21.52 14.91
N LEU A 210 4.68 20.28 14.79
CA LEU A 210 4.15 19.13 15.51
C LEU A 210 4.98 18.91 16.78
N LYS A 211 4.28 18.78 17.92
CA LYS A 211 4.92 18.54 19.22
C LYS A 211 4.25 17.37 19.93
N ASP A 212 4.98 16.68 20.79
CA ASP A 212 4.39 15.72 21.73
C ASP A 212 3.58 16.46 22.82
N ALA A 213 2.93 15.70 23.69
CA ALA A 213 2.15 16.24 24.79
C ALA A 213 2.98 17.06 25.80
N ASN A 214 4.31 16.85 25.86
CA ASN A 214 5.24 17.57 26.74
C ASN A 214 5.82 18.82 26.06
N GLY A 215 5.42 19.11 24.82
CA GLY A 215 5.89 20.29 24.07
C GLY A 215 7.21 20.09 23.31
N LYS A 216 7.78 18.87 23.29
CA LYS A 216 8.97 18.55 22.48
C LYS A 216 8.58 18.55 21.00
N ILE A 217 9.32 19.30 20.18
CA ILE A 217 9.11 19.35 18.74
C ILE A 217 9.41 17.98 18.13
N LEU A 218 8.43 17.39 17.45
CA LEU A 218 8.54 16.14 16.70
C LEU A 218 9.07 16.45 15.29
N THR A 219 8.42 17.34 14.58
CA THR A 219 8.87 17.92 13.30
C THR A 219 8.22 19.29 13.09
N GLN A 220 8.70 20.02 12.10
CA GLN A 220 8.13 21.32 11.72
C GLN A 220 8.42 21.61 10.27
N THR A 221 7.58 22.41 9.63
CA THR A 221 7.86 22.87 8.27
C THR A 221 8.98 23.89 8.24
N ARG A 222 9.73 23.90 7.13
CA ARG A 222 10.73 24.93 6.87
C ARG A 222 10.04 26.27 6.61
N HIS A 223 10.71 27.36 6.92
CA HIS A 223 10.31 28.73 6.59
C HIS A 223 11.49 29.54 6.11
N ILE A 224 11.22 30.65 5.43
CA ILE A 224 12.19 31.71 5.15
C ILE A 224 11.60 33.04 5.57
N ILE A 225 12.48 33.96 5.99
CA ILE A 225 12.15 35.37 6.12
C ILE A 225 12.47 36.01 4.78
N ASP A 226 11.52 36.73 4.23
CA ASP A 226 11.62 37.32 2.89
C ASP A 226 12.69 38.39 2.82
N ASN A 227 13.71 38.11 2.04
CA ASN A 227 14.61 39.08 1.49
C ASN A 227 14.49 38.94 -0.01
N ASP A 228 14.26 39.94 -0.79
CA ASP A 228 14.01 39.96 -2.25
C ASP A 228 14.67 38.84 -3.09
N SER A 229 15.72 38.22 -2.59
CA SER A 229 16.30 37.00 -3.14
C SER A 229 16.69 36.06 -2.01
N THR A 230 16.38 34.77 -2.15
CA THR A 230 16.78 33.77 -1.17
C THR A 230 17.88 32.88 -1.75
N GLN A 231 18.97 32.73 -1.02
CA GLN A 231 20.07 31.83 -1.36
C GLN A 231 19.81 30.39 -0.93
N VAL A 232 18.56 30.06 -0.68
CA VAL A 232 18.19 28.79 -0.09
C VAL A 232 18.09 27.71 -1.14
N LYS A 233 18.91 26.68 -1.03
CA LYS A 233 18.81 25.47 -1.88
C LYS A 233 17.56 24.64 -1.60
N LEU A 234 16.90 24.88 -0.49
CA LEU A 234 15.72 24.16 -0.04
C LEU A 234 14.58 25.16 0.16
N LEU A 235 13.57 25.09 -0.67
CA LEU A 235 12.38 25.92 -0.55
C LEU A 235 11.60 25.57 0.73
N PRO A 236 10.87 26.52 1.34
CA PRO A 236 9.91 26.22 2.40
C PRO A 236 8.71 25.47 1.82
N PHE A 237 7.67 25.36 2.60
CA PHE A 237 6.37 24.86 2.16
C PHE A 237 5.92 25.60 0.89
N ASN A 238 5.73 24.89 -0.24
CA ASN A 238 5.49 25.53 -1.52
C ASN A 238 4.62 24.71 -2.46
N PHE A 239 4.06 25.39 -3.46
CA PHE A 239 3.52 24.75 -4.65
C PHE A 239 4.04 25.46 -5.89
N ILE A 240 3.96 24.81 -7.02
CA ILE A 240 4.26 25.39 -8.34
C ILE A 240 2.99 25.42 -9.20
N LYS A 241 2.97 26.38 -10.12
CA LYS A 241 2.10 26.38 -11.29
C LYS A 241 2.99 26.21 -12.50
N ARG A 242 2.76 25.15 -13.28
CA ARG A 242 3.60 24.85 -14.43
C ARG A 242 3.36 25.85 -15.54
N GLY A 243 4.44 26.30 -16.15
CA GLY A 243 4.38 27.19 -17.32
C GLY A 243 3.86 26.50 -18.59
N SER A 244 4.00 25.18 -18.65
CA SER A 244 3.60 24.38 -19.82
C SER A 244 2.07 24.23 -19.96
N ASP A 245 1.35 23.96 -18.88
CA ASP A 245 -0.06 23.55 -18.92
C ASP A 245 -0.95 24.21 -17.87
N ASN A 246 -0.39 25.04 -17.01
CA ASN A 246 -1.02 25.66 -15.85
C ASN A 246 -1.49 24.70 -14.74
N SER A 247 -1.16 23.41 -14.81
CA SER A 247 -1.38 22.48 -13.70
C SER A 247 -0.47 22.79 -12.50
N ARG A 248 -0.73 22.17 -11.36
CA ARG A 248 0.00 22.43 -10.12
C ARG A 248 0.65 21.17 -9.57
N SER A 249 1.68 21.37 -8.79
CA SER A 249 2.27 20.37 -7.91
C SER A 249 2.63 21.01 -6.59
N ILE A 250 2.56 20.23 -5.52
CA ILE A 250 2.70 20.71 -4.15
C ILE A 250 3.88 20.03 -3.50
N ASN A 251 4.60 20.79 -2.67
CA ASN A 251 5.74 20.28 -1.93
C ASN A 251 5.74 20.83 -0.50
N PRO A 252 5.17 20.09 0.46
CA PRO A 252 5.43 20.34 1.86
C PRO A 252 6.87 19.93 2.19
N VAL A 253 7.53 20.78 2.94
CA VAL A 253 8.90 20.55 3.38
C VAL A 253 8.95 20.58 4.90
N PHE A 254 9.16 19.41 5.50
CA PHE A 254 9.37 19.25 6.93
C PHE A 254 10.86 19.07 7.24
N LEU A 255 11.30 19.50 8.41
CA LEU A 255 12.67 19.31 8.84
C LEU A 255 12.86 17.90 9.43
N LEU A 256 13.97 17.26 9.06
CA LEU A 256 14.47 16.04 9.70
C LEU A 256 15.36 16.39 10.88
N SER A 257 15.11 15.76 12.01
CA SER A 257 15.95 15.88 13.20
C SER A 257 17.14 14.91 13.14
N PRO A 258 18.28 15.23 13.76
CA PRO A 258 19.37 14.26 13.90
C PRO A 258 18.91 12.96 14.57
N GLY A 259 19.25 11.81 13.98
CA GLY A 259 18.86 10.49 14.48
C GLY A 259 17.39 10.11 14.22
N GLU A 260 16.64 10.93 13.52
CA GLU A 260 15.28 10.59 13.07
C GLU A 260 15.30 9.46 12.04
N ARG A 261 14.30 8.59 12.11
CA ARG A 261 14.09 7.46 11.22
C ARG A 261 12.66 7.49 10.70
N ILE A 262 12.49 7.19 9.43
CA ILE A 262 11.19 7.20 8.74
C ILE A 262 10.90 5.80 8.22
N TYR A 263 9.65 5.34 8.37
CA TYR A 263 9.19 4.00 7.98
C TYR A 263 7.83 4.08 7.29
N GLY A 264 7.50 3.06 6.50
CA GLY A 264 6.25 3.01 5.72
C GLY A 264 6.50 3.13 4.22
N CYS A 265 5.67 3.86 3.50
CA CYS A 265 5.68 4.06 2.05
C CYS A 265 5.23 2.84 1.22
N GLY A 266 4.60 1.83 1.81
CA GLY A 266 4.15 0.63 1.10
C GLY A 266 5.17 -0.51 1.13
N GLU A 267 5.05 -1.44 0.18
CA GLU A 267 5.94 -2.58 0.05
C GLU A 267 7.24 -2.16 -0.64
N SER A 268 8.14 -1.58 0.12
CA SER A 268 9.44 -1.14 -0.38
C SER A 268 10.53 -2.17 -0.04
N PHE A 269 11.23 -2.64 -1.06
CA PHE A 269 12.25 -3.67 -0.95
C PHE A 269 13.62 -3.15 -0.52
N THR A 270 13.80 -1.82 -0.50
CA THR A 270 14.99 -1.13 0.00
C THR A 270 15.03 -1.15 1.53
N SER A 271 16.04 -0.53 2.15
CA SER A 271 16.14 -0.44 3.61
C SER A 271 14.83 0.06 4.26
N LEU A 272 14.44 -0.51 5.39
CA LEU A 272 13.23 -0.12 6.12
C LEU A 272 13.24 1.35 6.51
N ASN A 273 14.37 1.83 7.00
CA ASN A 273 14.55 3.26 7.28
C ASN A 273 14.69 4.04 5.98
N LYS A 274 13.72 4.92 5.70
CA LYS A 274 13.68 5.71 4.46
C LYS A 274 14.56 6.96 4.49
N VAL A 275 15.15 7.33 5.62
CA VAL A 275 16.07 8.47 5.68
C VAL A 275 17.29 8.20 4.80
N GLY A 276 17.61 9.15 3.94
CA GLY A 276 18.63 9.02 2.89
C GLY A 276 18.10 8.48 1.56
N GLN A 277 16.82 8.16 1.47
CA GLN A 277 16.18 7.64 0.26
C GLN A 277 15.23 8.65 -0.38
N LYS A 278 15.08 8.53 -1.70
CA LYS A 278 13.99 9.11 -2.47
C LYS A 278 13.05 7.97 -2.87
N VAL A 279 11.80 8.04 -2.44
CA VAL A 279 10.80 7.00 -2.66
C VAL A 279 9.74 7.52 -3.63
N ASN A 280 9.62 6.88 -4.79
CA ASN A 280 8.61 7.21 -5.78
C ASN A 280 7.32 6.42 -5.50
N LEU A 281 6.25 7.14 -5.18
CA LEU A 281 4.94 6.59 -4.84
C LEU A 281 4.09 6.54 -6.11
N SER A 282 4.41 5.61 -6.97
CA SER A 282 3.66 5.22 -8.17
C SER A 282 3.62 3.71 -8.25
N VAL A 283 2.45 3.16 -8.53
CA VAL A 283 2.28 1.72 -8.75
C VAL A 283 2.99 1.33 -10.03
N VAL A 284 3.94 0.41 -9.94
CA VAL A 284 4.67 -0.12 -11.10
C VAL A 284 4.87 -1.62 -10.95
N ASP A 285 5.15 -2.32 -12.04
CA ASP A 285 5.65 -3.69 -12.00
C ASP A 285 7.19 -3.66 -11.92
N PRO A 286 7.81 -3.83 -10.75
CA PRO A 286 9.26 -3.80 -10.62
C PRO A 286 9.94 -5.10 -11.10
N GLN A 287 9.16 -6.12 -11.46
CA GLN A 287 9.65 -7.46 -11.84
C GLN A 287 10.51 -8.13 -10.77
N GLY A 288 10.19 -7.87 -9.49
CA GLY A 288 10.85 -8.49 -8.34
C GLY A 288 11.32 -7.50 -7.27
N PRO A 289 11.85 -8.00 -6.15
CA PRO A 289 12.25 -7.21 -4.99
C PRO A 289 13.68 -6.63 -5.08
N GLU A 290 14.32 -6.63 -6.24
CA GLU A 290 15.69 -6.14 -6.41
C GLU A 290 15.77 -4.69 -6.88
N THR A 291 14.67 -3.94 -6.86
CA THR A 291 14.60 -2.55 -7.32
C THR A 291 13.99 -1.64 -6.26
N ASP A 292 13.97 -0.34 -6.54
CA ASP A 292 13.25 0.67 -5.75
C ASP A 292 11.79 0.85 -6.21
N GLY A 293 11.38 0.20 -7.29
CA GLY A 293 9.99 0.15 -7.74
C GLY A 293 9.10 -0.66 -6.79
N MET A 294 7.79 -0.39 -6.80
CA MET A 294 6.83 -1.03 -5.88
C MET A 294 5.54 -1.44 -6.58
N TYR A 295 5.13 -2.69 -6.40
CA TYR A 295 3.76 -3.13 -6.74
C TYR A 295 2.70 -2.44 -5.88
N LYS A 296 3.05 -2.10 -4.65
CA LYS A 296 2.13 -1.65 -3.59
C LYS A 296 2.69 -0.44 -2.84
N PRO A 297 2.93 0.70 -3.53
CA PRO A 297 3.26 1.93 -2.81
C PRO A 297 2.06 2.43 -2.01
N VAL A 298 2.34 3.07 -0.88
CA VAL A 298 1.32 3.67 -0.01
C VAL A 298 1.78 5.05 0.42
N PRO A 299 1.00 6.12 0.21
CA PRO A 299 1.41 7.48 0.55
C PRO A 299 1.26 7.77 2.05
N PHE A 300 1.78 6.86 2.88
CA PHE A 300 1.77 6.93 4.34
C PHE A 300 3.14 6.57 4.90
N TYR A 301 3.61 7.37 5.85
CA TYR A 301 4.82 7.10 6.59
C TYR A 301 4.73 7.58 8.03
N PHE A 302 5.62 7.11 8.88
CA PHE A 302 5.73 7.58 10.26
C PHE A 302 7.19 7.63 10.75
N SER A 303 7.41 8.43 11.79
CA SER A 303 8.71 8.69 12.38
C SER A 303 8.85 8.00 13.74
N ASN A 304 10.08 7.56 14.07
CA ASN A 304 10.44 7.12 15.42
C ASN A 304 10.31 8.24 16.47
N ARG A 305 9.96 9.46 16.07
CA ARG A 305 9.72 10.58 16.97
C ARG A 305 8.27 10.69 17.45
N GLY A 306 7.37 9.82 16.98
CA GLY A 306 5.99 9.72 17.47
C GLY A 306 4.98 10.53 16.65
N TYR A 307 5.17 10.66 15.35
CA TYR A 307 4.19 11.20 14.41
C TYR A 307 4.13 10.35 13.13
N GLY A 308 2.98 10.37 12.47
CA GLY A 308 2.78 9.82 11.13
C GLY A 308 2.09 10.82 10.21
N ILE A 309 2.30 10.68 8.91
CA ILE A 309 1.66 11.48 7.87
C ILE A 309 1.09 10.55 6.80
N PHE A 310 -0.20 10.71 6.50
CA PHE A 310 -0.84 10.11 5.34
C PHE A 310 -1.16 11.23 4.35
N MET A 311 -0.54 11.17 3.18
CA MET A 311 -0.83 12.06 2.05
C MET A 311 -2.07 11.54 1.34
N HIS A 312 -3.19 12.22 1.47
CA HIS A 312 -4.45 11.82 0.85
C HIS A 312 -4.47 12.25 -0.63
N THR A 313 -3.77 11.48 -1.44
CA THR A 313 -3.68 11.69 -2.88
C THR A 313 -3.60 10.36 -3.63
N SER A 314 -4.09 10.33 -4.84
CA SER A 314 -3.88 9.25 -5.81
C SER A 314 -3.02 9.68 -6.99
N ALA A 315 -2.63 10.94 -7.05
CA ALA A 315 -1.65 11.41 -8.02
C ALA A 315 -0.26 10.82 -7.72
N PRO A 316 0.63 10.71 -8.72
CA PRO A 316 2.01 10.34 -8.47
C PRO A 316 2.66 11.28 -7.44
N ALA A 317 3.41 10.71 -6.52
CA ALA A 317 4.13 11.46 -5.50
C ALA A 317 5.56 10.94 -5.34
N THR A 318 6.45 11.80 -4.88
CA THR A 318 7.83 11.44 -4.56
C THR A 318 8.16 11.97 -3.17
N ALA A 319 8.55 11.08 -2.28
CA ALA A 319 8.99 11.42 -0.94
C ALA A 319 10.52 11.37 -0.86
N ASP A 320 11.16 12.53 -0.70
CA ASP A 320 12.60 12.65 -0.51
C ASP A 320 12.90 12.84 0.98
N PHE A 321 13.31 11.78 1.64
CA PHE A 321 13.62 11.75 3.05
C PHE A 321 15.08 12.06 3.34
N GLY A 322 15.58 13.16 2.82
CA GLY A 322 16.95 13.59 3.05
C GLY A 322 17.97 13.07 2.03
N ALA A 323 17.54 12.43 0.95
CA ALA A 323 18.43 11.99 -0.12
C ALA A 323 19.10 13.17 -0.83
N SER A 324 18.33 14.20 -1.20
CA SER A 324 18.87 15.40 -1.83
C SER A 324 19.35 16.44 -0.83
N TYR A 325 18.76 16.48 0.38
CA TYR A 325 19.17 17.39 1.46
C TYR A 325 18.88 16.75 2.82
N ILE A 326 19.91 16.33 3.51
CA ILE A 326 19.86 15.50 4.71
C ILE A 326 19.01 16.06 5.88
N GLY A 327 18.79 17.36 5.92
CA GLY A 327 18.04 18.02 6.99
C GLY A 327 16.55 18.19 6.71
N ALA A 328 16.01 17.59 5.65
CA ALA A 328 14.61 17.78 5.29
C ALA A 328 13.98 16.55 4.64
N GLN A 329 12.69 16.41 4.88
CA GLN A 329 11.78 15.54 4.13
C GLN A 329 10.93 16.43 3.21
N ARG A 330 10.92 16.11 1.92
CA ARG A 330 10.20 16.83 0.87
C ARG A 330 9.20 15.89 0.22
N LEU A 331 7.94 16.29 0.17
CA LEU A 331 6.87 15.47 -0.35
C LEU A 331 6.33 16.11 -1.63
N PHE A 332 6.87 15.71 -2.76
CA PHE A 332 6.44 16.20 -4.07
C PHE A 332 5.20 15.45 -4.52
N MET A 333 4.07 16.14 -4.66
CA MET A 333 2.80 15.56 -5.07
C MET A 333 2.30 16.25 -6.33
N GLY A 334 1.91 15.48 -7.33
CA GLY A 334 1.31 15.97 -8.57
C GLY A 334 -0.15 16.38 -8.43
N ASP A 335 -0.53 16.95 -7.30
CA ASP A 335 -1.92 17.28 -6.98
C ASP A 335 -2.15 18.79 -6.90
N GLU A 336 -3.39 19.21 -7.05
CA GLU A 336 -3.80 20.63 -6.95
C GLU A 336 -4.24 21.02 -5.54
N THR A 337 -4.45 20.06 -4.66
CA THR A 337 -4.80 20.29 -3.26
C THR A 337 -3.88 19.47 -2.38
N MET A 338 -3.28 20.13 -1.42
CA MET A 338 -2.54 19.43 -0.43
C MET A 338 -3.45 19.01 0.71
N ASP A 339 -3.72 17.73 0.78
CA ASP A 339 -4.54 17.13 1.82
C ASP A 339 -3.75 16.02 2.53
N PHE A 340 -3.58 16.16 3.85
CA PHE A 340 -2.85 15.15 4.61
C PHE A 340 -3.37 15.02 6.04
N PHE A 341 -3.25 13.81 6.56
CA PHE A 341 -3.57 13.48 7.94
C PHE A 341 -2.29 13.41 8.75
N VAL A 342 -2.34 13.95 9.96
CA VAL A 342 -1.26 13.89 10.96
C VAL A 342 -1.73 13.01 12.10
N PHE A 343 -0.92 12.01 12.44
CA PHE A 343 -1.17 11.07 13.54
C PHE A 343 -0.14 11.28 14.65
N PHE A 344 -0.57 11.20 15.92
CA PHE A 344 0.30 11.33 17.07
C PHE A 344 0.32 10.03 17.88
N GLY A 345 1.51 9.52 18.21
CA GLY A 345 1.66 8.34 19.06
C GLY A 345 2.83 7.45 18.71
N GLU A 346 2.83 6.27 19.31
CA GLU A 346 3.76 5.19 19.03
C GLU A 346 3.32 4.37 17.81
N PRO A 347 4.18 3.49 17.23
CA PRO A 347 3.88 2.76 15.99
C PRO A 347 2.52 2.07 15.98
N LYS A 348 2.16 1.32 17.05
CA LYS A 348 0.85 0.64 17.11
C LYS A 348 -0.34 1.62 17.09
N GLN A 349 -0.19 2.76 17.74
CA GLN A 349 -1.22 3.79 17.77
C GLN A 349 -1.37 4.44 16.40
N ILE A 350 -0.24 4.82 15.79
CA ILE A 350 -0.23 5.46 14.46
C ILE A 350 -0.83 4.53 13.40
N LEU A 351 -0.47 3.24 13.40
CA LEU A 351 -1.03 2.25 12.49
C LEU A 351 -2.54 2.07 12.70
N ASN A 352 -2.99 2.03 13.96
CA ASN A 352 -4.42 1.95 14.27
C ASN A 352 -5.19 3.17 13.75
N GLU A 353 -4.68 4.40 13.99
CA GLU A 353 -5.35 5.62 13.53
C GLU A 353 -5.34 5.74 12.00
N TYR A 354 -4.24 5.41 11.34
CA TYR A 354 -4.18 5.35 9.88
C TYR A 354 -5.23 4.37 9.32
N THR A 355 -5.32 3.18 9.91
CA THR A 355 -6.29 2.17 9.45
C THR A 355 -7.73 2.47 9.88
N ASN A 356 -7.97 3.31 10.89
CA ASN A 356 -9.30 3.86 11.17
C ASN A 356 -9.78 4.77 10.03
N VAL A 357 -8.88 5.51 9.39
CA VAL A 357 -9.20 6.35 8.21
C VAL A 357 -9.38 5.52 6.95
N THR A 358 -8.44 4.62 6.68
CA THR A 358 -8.36 3.92 5.39
C THR A 358 -8.97 2.51 5.40
N GLY A 359 -9.38 2.02 6.56
CA GLY A 359 -9.96 0.71 6.80
C GLY A 359 -8.95 -0.33 7.26
N LYS A 360 -9.41 -1.29 8.04
CA LYS A 360 -8.63 -2.40 8.57
C LYS A 360 -8.80 -3.64 7.70
N SER A 361 -7.79 -4.53 7.74
CA SER A 361 -7.94 -5.86 7.15
C SER A 361 -8.99 -6.66 7.93
N PRO A 362 -10.01 -7.21 7.27
CA PRO A 362 -10.99 -8.06 7.95
C PRO A 362 -10.35 -9.36 8.42
N MET A 363 -10.93 -9.99 9.45
CA MET A 363 -10.52 -11.34 9.85
C MET A 363 -10.79 -12.32 8.72
N LEU A 364 -9.82 -13.16 8.41
CA LEU A 364 -9.91 -14.13 7.32
C LEU A 364 -10.32 -15.52 7.81
N PRO A 365 -10.95 -16.34 6.94
CA PRO A 365 -11.28 -17.72 7.25
C PRO A 365 -10.03 -18.54 7.61
N LEU A 366 -10.17 -19.48 8.53
CA LEU A 366 -9.06 -20.27 9.07
C LEU A 366 -8.27 -20.99 7.99
N TRP A 367 -8.95 -21.53 6.97
CA TRP A 367 -8.31 -22.29 5.88
C TRP A 367 -7.28 -21.46 5.09
N THR A 368 -7.41 -20.13 5.08
CA THR A 368 -6.48 -19.26 4.35
C THR A 368 -5.08 -19.26 4.97
N PHE A 369 -4.99 -19.49 6.28
CA PHE A 369 -3.72 -19.55 7.02
C PHE A 369 -2.98 -20.88 6.85
N GLY A 370 -3.61 -21.88 6.22
CA GLY A 370 -2.99 -23.13 5.85
C GLY A 370 -1.98 -23.00 4.69
N THR A 371 -1.47 -24.12 4.24
CA THR A 371 -0.50 -24.18 3.12
C THR A 371 -1.21 -24.14 1.78
N TRP A 372 -0.78 -23.24 0.91
CA TRP A 372 -1.20 -23.11 -0.49
C TRP A 372 -0.14 -23.75 -1.37
N MET A 373 -0.53 -24.78 -2.14
CA MET A 373 0.37 -25.47 -3.07
C MET A 373 0.08 -25.03 -4.49
N SER A 374 1.12 -24.56 -5.15
CA SER A 374 1.09 -24.09 -6.52
C SER A 374 2.47 -24.26 -7.16
N ARG A 375 2.52 -24.09 -8.46
CA ARG A 375 3.69 -23.75 -9.27
C ARG A 375 3.23 -22.81 -10.38
N ILE A 376 4.08 -22.44 -11.34
CA ILE A 376 3.68 -21.54 -12.43
C ILE A 376 2.34 -21.94 -13.04
N SER A 377 2.07 -23.23 -13.32
CA SER A 377 0.69 -23.70 -13.49
C SER A 377 0.54 -25.20 -13.37
N TYR A 378 -0.65 -25.63 -12.92
CA TYR A 378 -1.18 -26.97 -13.15
C TYR A 378 -2.12 -26.90 -14.35
N PHE A 379 -1.83 -27.66 -15.40
CA PHE A 379 -2.49 -27.51 -16.69
C PHE A 379 -3.71 -28.42 -16.87
N SER A 380 -4.02 -29.30 -15.93
CA SER A 380 -5.14 -30.25 -16.07
C SER A 380 -5.79 -30.64 -14.74
N GLN A 381 -7.05 -31.09 -14.85
CA GLN A 381 -7.78 -31.69 -13.75
C GLN A 381 -7.02 -32.89 -13.15
N LYS A 382 -6.43 -33.75 -13.97
CA LYS A 382 -5.66 -34.92 -13.52
C LYS A 382 -4.46 -34.49 -12.68
N GLU A 383 -3.74 -33.49 -13.14
CA GLU A 383 -2.55 -32.95 -12.44
C GLU A 383 -2.93 -32.36 -11.08
N GLY A 384 -3.92 -31.47 -11.02
CA GLY A 384 -4.36 -30.89 -9.75
C GLY A 384 -4.82 -31.92 -8.72
N LEU A 385 -5.56 -32.95 -9.16
CA LEU A 385 -5.98 -34.04 -8.27
C LEU A 385 -4.78 -34.89 -7.81
N GLU A 386 -3.80 -35.14 -8.67
CA GLU A 386 -2.57 -35.88 -8.33
C GLU A 386 -1.75 -35.14 -7.28
N ILE A 387 -1.58 -33.81 -7.43
CA ILE A 387 -0.88 -32.98 -6.44
C ILE A 387 -1.57 -33.04 -5.07
N ALA A 388 -2.90 -32.94 -5.03
CA ALA A 388 -3.67 -33.07 -3.81
C ALA A 388 -3.48 -34.46 -3.16
N HIS A 389 -3.50 -35.52 -3.95
CA HIS A 389 -3.22 -36.90 -3.51
C HIS A 389 -1.81 -37.01 -2.92
N GLN A 390 -0.79 -36.51 -3.61
CA GLN A 390 0.61 -36.57 -3.16
C GLN A 390 0.86 -35.80 -1.86
N LEU A 391 0.21 -34.65 -1.65
CA LEU A 391 0.26 -33.94 -0.37
C LEU A 391 -0.23 -34.83 0.78
N ARG A 392 -1.38 -35.51 0.63
CA ARG A 392 -1.91 -36.42 1.64
C ARG A 392 -1.06 -37.68 1.81
N ALA A 393 -0.59 -38.31 0.72
CA ALA A 393 0.28 -39.48 0.74
C ALA A 393 1.59 -39.20 1.48
N ASN A 394 2.18 -38.03 1.27
CA ASN A 394 3.39 -37.57 1.97
C ASN A 394 3.09 -36.96 3.34
N ARG A 395 1.83 -36.98 3.82
CA ARG A 395 1.41 -36.38 5.10
C ARG A 395 1.81 -34.92 5.28
N ILE A 396 1.75 -34.15 4.21
CA ILE A 396 2.05 -32.71 4.24
C ILE A 396 0.73 -31.95 4.46
N PRO A 397 0.58 -31.25 5.59
CA PRO A 397 -0.59 -30.42 5.85
C PRO A 397 -0.73 -29.33 4.79
N ALA A 398 -1.93 -29.23 4.17
CA ALA A 398 -2.24 -28.24 3.15
C ALA A 398 -3.73 -28.04 3.00
N ASP A 399 -4.14 -26.83 2.61
CA ASP A 399 -5.52 -26.38 2.50
C ASP A 399 -5.93 -25.92 1.10
N VAL A 400 -4.98 -25.55 0.23
CA VAL A 400 -5.31 -24.94 -1.06
C VAL A 400 -4.49 -25.55 -2.19
N ILE A 401 -5.19 -25.85 -3.30
CA ILE A 401 -4.57 -26.09 -4.61
C ILE A 401 -4.84 -24.87 -5.48
N HIS A 402 -3.77 -24.27 -5.99
CA HIS A 402 -3.85 -23.10 -6.85
C HIS A 402 -3.53 -23.47 -8.29
N PHE A 403 -4.44 -23.16 -9.21
CA PHE A 403 -4.25 -23.20 -10.65
C PHE A 403 -3.92 -21.81 -11.15
N ASP A 404 -2.72 -21.63 -11.69
CA ASP A 404 -2.26 -20.36 -12.24
C ASP A 404 -2.65 -20.22 -13.73
N THR A 405 -1.91 -19.51 -14.55
CA THR A 405 -2.27 -19.08 -15.93
C THR A 405 -2.84 -20.18 -16.86
N GLY A 406 -2.50 -21.44 -16.64
CA GLY A 406 -2.79 -22.56 -17.53
C GLY A 406 -4.17 -23.21 -17.40
N TRP A 407 -5.08 -22.72 -16.58
CA TRP A 407 -6.41 -23.32 -16.44
C TRP A 407 -7.39 -22.90 -17.55
N PHE A 408 -7.11 -21.80 -18.26
CA PHE A 408 -7.90 -21.34 -19.41
C PHE A 408 -7.74 -22.19 -20.66
N GLY A 409 -8.63 -22.00 -21.62
CA GLY A 409 -8.55 -22.62 -22.93
C GLY A 409 -7.25 -22.35 -23.67
N VAL A 410 -6.79 -21.11 -23.61
CA VAL A 410 -5.48 -20.63 -24.04
C VAL A 410 -4.79 -19.99 -22.86
N ASP A 411 -3.56 -20.37 -22.58
CA ASP A 411 -2.74 -19.86 -21.51
C ASP A 411 -2.68 -18.31 -21.55
N TRP A 412 -2.80 -17.66 -20.39
CA TRP A 412 -2.89 -16.20 -20.23
C TRP A 412 -4.14 -15.50 -20.77
N GLN A 413 -5.01 -16.17 -21.54
CA GLN A 413 -6.23 -15.58 -22.10
C GLN A 413 -7.42 -15.76 -21.14
N CYS A 414 -7.67 -14.80 -20.30
CA CYS A 414 -8.77 -14.82 -19.32
C CYS A 414 -10.14 -14.90 -20.00
N ASP A 415 -10.60 -16.13 -20.31
CA ASP A 415 -11.93 -16.41 -20.85
C ASP A 415 -12.93 -16.89 -19.79
N TYR A 416 -12.48 -16.99 -18.54
CA TYR A 416 -13.25 -17.43 -17.35
C TYR A 416 -13.93 -18.79 -17.53
N GLN A 417 -13.32 -19.67 -18.30
CA GLN A 417 -13.77 -21.04 -18.53
C GLN A 417 -12.60 -22.02 -18.40
N PHE A 418 -12.84 -23.12 -17.70
CA PHE A 418 -11.86 -24.20 -17.69
C PHE A 418 -11.66 -24.79 -19.11
N ALA A 419 -10.42 -25.03 -19.47
CA ALA A 419 -10.05 -25.64 -20.74
C ALA A 419 -10.75 -27.00 -20.91
N LYS A 420 -11.67 -27.10 -21.87
CA LYS A 420 -12.55 -28.29 -22.05
C LYS A 420 -11.80 -29.59 -22.35
N ASP A 421 -10.65 -29.51 -22.96
CA ASP A 421 -9.77 -30.64 -23.30
C ASP A 421 -9.01 -31.18 -22.07
N ARG A 422 -8.67 -30.35 -21.13
CA ARG A 422 -7.84 -30.67 -19.96
C ARG A 422 -8.62 -30.77 -18.64
N PHE A 423 -9.77 -30.14 -18.58
CA PHE A 423 -10.70 -30.18 -17.44
C PHE A 423 -12.07 -30.67 -17.88
N LYS A 424 -12.18 -32.01 -17.94
CA LYS A 424 -13.41 -32.71 -18.47
C LYS A 424 -14.62 -32.51 -17.56
N ASP A 425 -14.39 -32.46 -16.22
CA ASP A 425 -15.41 -32.25 -15.20
C ASP A 425 -14.84 -31.34 -14.11
N PRO A 426 -14.75 -30.04 -14.35
CA PRO A 426 -14.16 -29.11 -13.39
C PRO A 426 -14.98 -29.02 -12.08
N VAL A 427 -16.29 -29.12 -12.16
CA VAL A 427 -17.17 -29.10 -10.96
C VAL A 427 -16.96 -30.37 -10.11
N GLY A 428 -16.83 -31.54 -10.73
CA GLY A 428 -16.48 -32.79 -10.05
C GLY A 428 -15.09 -32.73 -9.41
N MET A 429 -14.13 -32.12 -10.10
CA MET A 429 -12.79 -31.89 -9.56
C MET A 429 -12.86 -31.00 -8.29
N LEU A 430 -13.53 -29.86 -8.36
CA LEU A 430 -13.68 -28.91 -7.22
C LEU A 430 -14.35 -29.59 -6.03
N LYS A 431 -15.41 -30.39 -6.26
CA LYS A 431 -16.07 -31.19 -5.20
C LYS A 431 -15.13 -32.23 -4.59
N THR A 432 -14.31 -32.89 -5.39
CA THR A 432 -13.34 -33.89 -4.93
C THR A 432 -12.28 -33.22 -4.05
N LEU A 433 -11.68 -32.13 -4.53
CA LEU A 433 -10.72 -31.35 -3.75
C LEU A 433 -11.30 -30.87 -2.42
N LYS A 434 -12.53 -30.34 -2.43
CA LYS A 434 -13.21 -29.89 -1.19
C LYS A 434 -13.46 -31.03 -0.22
N LYS A 435 -13.88 -32.21 -0.70
CA LYS A 435 -14.08 -33.42 0.11
C LYS A 435 -12.76 -33.86 0.79
N ASP A 436 -11.64 -33.71 0.07
CA ASP A 436 -10.31 -34.09 0.56
C ASP A 436 -9.66 -32.97 1.43
N GLY A 437 -10.43 -31.94 1.77
CA GLY A 437 -10.03 -30.81 2.63
C GLY A 437 -9.19 -29.77 1.91
N PHE A 438 -9.40 -29.59 0.58
CA PHE A 438 -8.74 -28.54 -0.18
C PHE A 438 -9.73 -27.51 -0.71
N HIS A 439 -9.37 -26.27 -0.60
CA HIS A 439 -9.94 -25.14 -1.33
C HIS A 439 -9.21 -24.95 -2.65
N THR A 440 -9.84 -24.24 -3.59
CA THR A 440 -9.24 -23.99 -4.91
C THR A 440 -9.12 -22.51 -5.18
N CYS A 441 -7.93 -22.08 -5.63
CA CYS A 441 -7.65 -20.74 -6.10
C CYS A 441 -7.44 -20.76 -7.62
N LEU A 442 -7.96 -19.76 -8.33
CA LEU A 442 -7.75 -19.55 -9.75
C LEU A 442 -7.09 -18.19 -10.02
N TRP A 443 -6.14 -18.18 -10.94
CA TRP A 443 -5.46 -16.99 -11.41
C TRP A 443 -6.29 -16.23 -12.47
N GLN A 444 -6.14 -14.92 -12.52
CA GLN A 444 -6.63 -14.06 -13.59
C GLN A 444 -5.95 -12.68 -13.55
N LEU A 445 -6.14 -11.87 -14.61
CA LEU A 445 -5.67 -10.50 -14.77
C LEU A 445 -6.74 -9.61 -15.44
N PRO A 446 -6.67 -8.27 -15.35
CA PRO A 446 -7.70 -7.35 -15.84
C PRO A 446 -7.42 -6.80 -17.25
N TYR A 447 -6.58 -7.44 -18.06
CA TYR A 447 -6.18 -7.00 -19.39
C TYR A 447 -6.58 -8.03 -20.46
N PHE A 448 -7.05 -7.56 -21.61
CA PHE A 448 -7.60 -8.40 -22.64
C PHE A 448 -6.99 -8.03 -24.01
N THR A 449 -6.19 -8.94 -24.54
CA THR A 449 -5.57 -8.77 -25.86
C THR A 449 -6.61 -8.88 -26.97
N PRO A 450 -6.32 -8.40 -28.20
CA PRO A 450 -7.22 -8.55 -29.36
C PRO A 450 -7.60 -10.01 -29.69
N LYS A 451 -6.82 -10.98 -29.22
CA LYS A 451 -7.10 -12.41 -29.39
C LYS A 451 -8.13 -12.96 -28.39
N ASN A 452 -8.38 -12.23 -27.31
CA ASN A 452 -9.35 -12.65 -26.30
C ASN A 452 -10.77 -12.55 -26.83
N ARG A 453 -11.60 -13.54 -26.50
CA ARG A 453 -13.01 -13.61 -26.97
C ARG A 453 -13.86 -12.41 -26.52
N TYR A 454 -13.54 -11.79 -25.40
CA TYR A 454 -14.28 -10.65 -24.87
C TYR A 454 -13.77 -9.29 -25.36
N PHE A 455 -12.63 -9.25 -26.03
CA PHE A 455 -12.01 -7.99 -26.46
C PHE A 455 -12.96 -7.07 -27.24
N LYS A 456 -13.63 -7.62 -28.26
CA LYS A 456 -14.57 -6.85 -29.11
C LYS A 456 -15.75 -6.29 -28.30
N GLU A 457 -16.30 -7.09 -27.39
CA GLU A 457 -17.38 -6.70 -26.48
C GLU A 457 -16.93 -5.55 -25.59
N LEU A 458 -15.82 -5.72 -24.89
CA LEU A 458 -15.27 -4.73 -23.97
C LEU A 458 -15.02 -3.38 -24.63
N VAL A 459 -14.46 -3.40 -25.84
CA VAL A 459 -14.18 -2.19 -26.62
C VAL A 459 -15.46 -1.52 -27.13
N ALA A 460 -16.39 -2.31 -27.70
CA ALA A 460 -17.64 -1.79 -28.28
C ALA A 460 -18.58 -1.21 -27.23
N GLU A 461 -18.63 -1.84 -26.06
CA GLU A 461 -19.52 -1.44 -24.95
C GLU A 461 -18.93 -0.35 -24.04
N GLY A 462 -17.73 0.18 -24.37
CA GLY A 462 -17.08 1.24 -23.61
C GLY A 462 -16.63 0.81 -22.21
N MET A 463 -16.24 -0.47 -22.05
CA MET A 463 -15.78 -1.03 -20.79
C MET A 463 -14.25 -1.02 -20.64
N ALA A 464 -13.53 -0.68 -21.71
CA ALA A 464 -12.09 -0.52 -21.71
C ALA A 464 -11.67 0.94 -21.59
N VAL A 465 -10.59 1.21 -20.87
CA VAL A 465 -9.95 2.53 -20.80
C VAL A 465 -9.51 2.96 -22.21
N ARG A 466 -9.71 4.23 -22.55
CA ARG A 466 -9.29 4.82 -23.82
C ARG A 466 -8.43 6.04 -23.58
N ASN A 467 -7.50 6.27 -24.48
CA ASN A 467 -6.74 7.51 -24.55
C ASN A 467 -7.63 8.70 -24.90
N GLY A 468 -7.14 9.91 -24.69
CA GLY A 468 -7.88 11.14 -25.02
C GLY A 468 -8.26 11.29 -26.51
N ASN A 469 -7.58 10.60 -27.42
CA ASN A 469 -7.90 10.54 -28.85
C ASN A 469 -8.89 9.39 -29.21
N GLY A 470 -9.35 8.61 -28.23
CA GLY A 470 -10.29 7.51 -28.42
C GLY A 470 -9.65 6.15 -28.77
N THR A 471 -8.33 6.07 -28.93
CA THR A 471 -7.62 4.81 -29.17
C THR A 471 -7.47 4.01 -27.88
N LEU A 472 -7.16 2.72 -28.02
CA LEU A 472 -6.74 1.90 -26.88
C LEU A 472 -5.26 2.17 -26.54
N ASN A 473 -4.92 2.03 -25.28
CA ASN A 473 -3.53 2.03 -24.86
C ASN A 473 -2.95 0.62 -25.10
N TYR A 474 -1.73 0.54 -25.66
CA TYR A 474 -1.03 -0.74 -25.96
C TYR A 474 -1.84 -1.74 -26.80
N GLU A 475 -2.87 -1.30 -27.53
CA GLU A 475 -3.79 -2.16 -28.29
C GLU A 475 -4.61 -3.15 -27.44
N ASP A 476 -4.43 -3.18 -26.12
CA ASP A 476 -5.15 -4.04 -25.18
C ASP A 476 -6.38 -3.34 -24.57
N ALA A 477 -7.40 -4.10 -24.25
CA ALA A 477 -8.55 -3.63 -23.50
C ALA A 477 -8.21 -3.77 -21.99
N VAL A 478 -7.74 -2.70 -21.38
CA VAL A 478 -7.62 -2.56 -19.92
C VAL A 478 -8.99 -2.21 -19.36
N LEU A 479 -9.52 -2.97 -18.42
CA LEU A 479 -10.83 -2.73 -17.85
C LEU A 479 -10.91 -1.37 -17.15
N ASP A 480 -11.91 -0.55 -17.49
CA ASP A 480 -12.22 0.67 -16.73
C ASP A 480 -13.00 0.31 -15.45
N LEU A 481 -12.31 0.05 -14.37
CA LEU A 481 -12.91 -0.32 -13.09
C LEU A 481 -13.49 0.87 -12.30
N SER A 482 -13.45 2.06 -12.86
CA SER A 482 -14.24 3.20 -12.40
C SER A 482 -15.64 3.22 -13.00
N ASN A 483 -15.90 2.40 -14.05
CA ASN A 483 -17.17 2.28 -14.72
C ASN A 483 -18.03 1.19 -14.05
N PRO A 484 -19.20 1.52 -13.46
CA PRO A 484 -20.05 0.53 -12.81
C PRO A 484 -20.50 -0.62 -13.74
N LYS A 485 -20.68 -0.36 -15.04
CA LYS A 485 -21.01 -1.38 -16.03
C LYS A 485 -19.88 -2.41 -16.18
N THR A 486 -18.63 -1.95 -16.24
CA THR A 486 -17.46 -2.80 -16.31
C THR A 486 -17.30 -3.64 -15.05
N VAL A 487 -17.49 -3.01 -13.88
CA VAL A 487 -17.43 -3.70 -12.59
C VAL A 487 -18.47 -4.82 -12.54
N THR A 488 -19.72 -4.55 -12.90
CA THR A 488 -20.79 -5.57 -12.93
C THR A 488 -20.45 -6.72 -13.88
N TRP A 489 -20.02 -6.40 -15.11
CA TRP A 489 -19.62 -7.41 -16.09
C TRP A 489 -18.50 -8.32 -15.54
N TYR A 490 -17.51 -7.72 -14.88
CA TYR A 490 -16.38 -8.43 -14.33
C TYR A 490 -16.78 -9.30 -13.14
N GLN A 491 -17.56 -8.74 -12.22
CA GLN A 491 -18.09 -9.47 -11.07
C GLN A 491 -18.93 -10.67 -11.48
N ASP A 492 -19.71 -10.60 -12.54
CA ASP A 492 -20.49 -11.72 -13.06
C ASP A 492 -19.60 -12.89 -13.54
N LYS A 493 -18.45 -12.59 -14.19
CA LYS A 493 -17.51 -13.64 -14.59
C LYS A 493 -16.92 -14.38 -13.38
N ILE A 494 -16.54 -13.62 -12.35
CA ILE A 494 -16.01 -14.17 -11.10
C ILE A 494 -17.07 -14.94 -10.31
N ALA A 495 -18.28 -14.37 -10.19
CA ALA A 495 -19.41 -15.02 -9.53
C ALA A 495 -19.72 -16.40 -10.11
N HIS A 496 -19.61 -16.54 -11.45
CA HIS A 496 -19.80 -17.83 -12.11
C HIS A 496 -18.79 -18.88 -11.63
N LEU A 497 -17.52 -18.54 -11.45
CA LEU A 497 -16.48 -19.44 -10.97
C LEU A 497 -16.70 -19.82 -9.49
N ILE A 498 -17.01 -18.85 -8.65
CA ILE A 498 -17.27 -19.08 -7.22
C ILE A 498 -18.47 -20.01 -7.02
N LYS A 499 -19.55 -19.83 -7.78
CA LYS A 499 -20.73 -20.70 -7.75
C LYS A 499 -20.42 -22.14 -8.20
N GLN A 500 -19.36 -22.39 -8.94
CA GLN A 500 -18.89 -23.74 -9.28
C GLN A 500 -18.14 -24.43 -8.13
N GLY A 501 -17.69 -23.66 -7.11
CA GLY A 501 -16.95 -24.18 -5.95
C GLY A 501 -15.54 -23.65 -5.81
N VAL A 502 -15.14 -22.65 -6.60
CA VAL A 502 -13.86 -21.94 -6.44
C VAL A 502 -13.92 -21.10 -5.16
N SER A 503 -12.87 -21.13 -4.32
CA SER A 503 -12.84 -20.48 -3.03
C SER A 503 -12.01 -19.19 -2.99
N ALA A 504 -11.07 -19.04 -3.91
CA ALA A 504 -10.21 -17.88 -3.98
C ALA A 504 -9.88 -17.47 -5.42
N ILE A 505 -9.60 -16.19 -5.60
CA ILE A 505 -9.13 -15.63 -6.89
C ILE A 505 -7.81 -14.92 -6.68
N LYS A 506 -6.75 -15.32 -7.42
CA LYS A 506 -5.51 -14.55 -7.51
C LYS A 506 -5.74 -13.34 -8.43
N CYS A 507 -5.53 -12.16 -7.89
CA CYS A 507 -5.66 -10.88 -8.58
C CYS A 507 -4.28 -10.42 -9.00
N ASP A 508 -3.80 -10.97 -10.12
CA ASP A 508 -2.47 -10.65 -10.61
C ASP A 508 -2.46 -9.35 -11.42
N PHE A 509 -1.30 -8.73 -11.53
CA PHE A 509 -1.12 -7.43 -12.19
C PHE A 509 -1.94 -6.30 -11.56
N GLY A 510 -2.38 -5.33 -12.36
CA GLY A 510 -3.08 -4.13 -11.94
C GLY A 510 -2.23 -2.86 -12.05
N GLU A 511 -0.94 -3.00 -12.38
CA GLU A 511 0.03 -1.90 -12.47
C GLU A 511 -0.02 -1.16 -13.80
N ALA A 512 -0.48 -1.80 -14.87
CA ALA A 512 -0.46 -1.24 -16.23
C ALA A 512 -1.71 -0.40 -16.58
N ALA A 513 -2.36 0.19 -15.59
CA ALA A 513 -3.46 1.12 -15.83
C ALA A 513 -2.95 2.37 -16.59
N PRO A 514 -3.57 2.76 -17.73
CA PRO A 514 -3.03 3.83 -18.57
C PRO A 514 -3.01 5.21 -17.88
N TYR A 515 -1.87 5.85 -17.82
CA TYR A 515 -1.74 7.24 -17.32
C TYR A 515 -2.42 8.27 -18.23
N ASP A 516 -2.42 8.05 -19.53
CA ASP A 516 -3.08 8.91 -20.55
C ASP A 516 -4.53 8.51 -20.81
N GLY A 517 -5.05 7.59 -19.99
CA GLY A 517 -6.42 7.13 -20.06
C GLY A 517 -7.44 8.15 -19.58
N LEU A 518 -8.61 8.10 -20.19
CA LEU A 518 -9.83 8.75 -19.71
C LEU A 518 -10.73 7.70 -19.09
N TYR A 519 -11.10 7.92 -17.85
CA TYR A 519 -11.87 6.99 -17.05
C TYR A 519 -13.30 7.48 -16.82
N ALA A 520 -14.23 6.56 -16.63
CA ALA A 520 -15.63 6.86 -16.38
C ALA A 520 -15.88 7.67 -15.11
N SER A 521 -14.94 7.65 -14.16
CA SER A 521 -14.93 8.51 -12.97
C SER A 521 -14.86 10.01 -13.30
N GLY A 522 -14.51 10.37 -14.54
CA GLY A 522 -14.22 11.73 -14.95
C GLY A 522 -12.80 12.19 -14.61
N LYS A 523 -11.99 11.34 -13.96
CA LYS A 523 -10.56 11.60 -13.71
C LYS A 523 -9.71 11.05 -14.85
N THR A 524 -8.53 11.65 -15.02
CA THR A 524 -7.51 11.13 -15.93
C THR A 524 -6.72 10.01 -15.30
N GLY A 525 -5.97 9.27 -16.10
CA GLY A 525 -5.05 8.26 -15.62
C GLY A 525 -4.00 8.77 -14.66
N PHE A 526 -3.71 10.08 -14.65
CA PHE A 526 -2.84 10.69 -13.66
C PHE A 526 -3.30 10.44 -12.21
N TYR A 527 -4.61 10.41 -11.98
CA TYR A 527 -5.21 10.09 -10.68
C TYR A 527 -5.71 8.64 -10.58
N GLU A 528 -6.14 8.04 -11.69
CA GLU A 528 -6.74 6.70 -11.68
C GLU A 528 -5.70 5.57 -11.72
N HIS A 529 -4.49 5.83 -12.20
CA HIS A 529 -3.42 4.82 -12.26
C HIS A 529 -3.14 4.20 -10.88
N ASN A 530 -2.87 5.02 -9.88
CA ASN A 530 -2.62 4.53 -8.53
C ASN A 530 -3.88 4.01 -7.81
N LEU A 531 -5.08 4.47 -8.20
CA LEU A 531 -6.34 3.96 -7.67
C LEU A 531 -6.77 2.63 -8.30
N TYR A 532 -6.21 2.30 -9.46
CA TYR A 532 -6.62 1.11 -10.20
C TYR A 532 -6.52 -0.19 -9.39
N PRO A 533 -5.39 -0.48 -8.69
CA PRO A 533 -5.30 -1.65 -7.82
C PRO A 533 -6.38 -1.70 -6.74
N LEU A 534 -6.68 -0.58 -6.13
CA LEU A 534 -7.71 -0.49 -5.09
C LEU A 534 -9.11 -0.81 -5.65
N ARG A 535 -9.45 -0.27 -6.83
CA ARG A 535 -10.72 -0.58 -7.53
C ARG A 535 -10.79 -2.04 -7.95
N TYR A 536 -9.67 -2.57 -8.46
CA TYR A 536 -9.51 -3.96 -8.87
C TYR A 536 -9.71 -4.93 -7.71
N ASN A 537 -9.00 -4.73 -6.62
CA ASN A 537 -9.13 -5.54 -5.42
C ASN A 537 -10.56 -5.49 -4.84
N LYS A 538 -11.15 -4.28 -4.79
CA LYS A 538 -12.54 -4.11 -4.33
C LYS A 538 -13.53 -4.89 -5.19
N ALA A 539 -13.47 -4.74 -6.51
CA ALA A 539 -14.41 -5.39 -7.44
C ALA A 539 -14.39 -6.91 -7.28
N LEU A 540 -13.19 -7.50 -7.18
CA LEU A 540 -13.04 -8.94 -7.01
C LEU A 540 -13.41 -9.42 -5.60
N TRP A 541 -13.02 -8.69 -4.57
CA TRP A 541 -13.39 -9.00 -3.19
C TRP A 541 -14.91 -9.05 -3.02
N GLU A 542 -15.61 -8.04 -3.51
CA GLU A 542 -17.08 -7.99 -3.45
C GLU A 542 -17.72 -9.17 -4.19
N ALA A 543 -17.24 -9.51 -5.39
CA ALA A 543 -17.75 -10.64 -6.16
C ALA A 543 -17.53 -11.97 -5.43
N VAL A 544 -16.34 -12.18 -4.88
CA VAL A 544 -15.97 -13.40 -4.17
C VAL A 544 -16.80 -13.53 -2.88
N LYS A 545 -16.89 -12.48 -2.08
CA LYS A 545 -17.65 -12.48 -0.83
C LYS A 545 -19.14 -12.71 -1.06
N ALA A 546 -19.75 -12.03 -2.02
CA ALA A 546 -21.18 -12.13 -2.29
C ALA A 546 -21.61 -13.52 -2.81
N ASN A 547 -20.70 -14.29 -3.40
CA ASN A 547 -21.05 -15.55 -4.06
C ASN A 547 -20.45 -16.81 -3.40
N SER A 548 -19.59 -16.65 -2.39
CA SER A 548 -19.02 -17.78 -1.64
C SER A 548 -19.92 -18.20 -0.47
N PRO A 549 -19.96 -19.50 -0.13
CA PRO A 549 -20.64 -19.97 1.08
C PRO A 549 -20.10 -19.23 2.31
N GLU A 550 -21.02 -18.80 3.20
CA GLU A 550 -20.69 -18.12 4.46
C GLU A 550 -19.75 -16.91 4.30
N GLN A 551 -19.65 -16.37 3.06
CA GLN A 551 -18.73 -15.29 2.70
C GLN A 551 -17.24 -15.61 2.98
N GLU A 552 -16.86 -16.88 2.95
CA GLU A 552 -15.49 -17.33 3.25
C GLU A 552 -14.50 -17.17 2.10
N GLY A 553 -14.94 -16.81 0.90
CA GLY A 553 -14.03 -16.60 -0.22
C GLY A 553 -13.07 -15.42 0.02
N VAL A 554 -11.89 -15.47 -0.59
CA VAL A 554 -10.85 -14.44 -0.46
C VAL A 554 -10.21 -14.12 -1.81
N ILE A 555 -9.49 -13.02 -1.88
CA ILE A 555 -8.60 -12.72 -3.01
C ILE A 555 -7.14 -12.85 -2.59
N TRP A 556 -6.26 -12.97 -3.58
CA TRP A 556 -4.79 -12.96 -3.43
C TRP A 556 -4.22 -11.97 -4.44
N ALA A 557 -3.93 -10.73 -4.00
CA ALA A 557 -3.68 -9.61 -4.89
C ALA A 557 -2.20 -9.20 -4.96
N ARG A 558 -1.71 -8.82 -6.16
CA ARG A 558 -0.34 -8.33 -6.37
C ARG A 558 -0.23 -6.85 -6.07
N SER A 559 -0.99 -6.02 -6.75
CA SER A 559 -0.92 -4.56 -6.62
C SER A 559 -1.86 -4.00 -5.56
N ALA A 560 -1.50 -2.85 -4.98
CA ALA A 560 -2.31 -2.17 -3.98
C ALA A 560 -2.04 -0.65 -3.94
N TRP A 561 -2.96 0.09 -3.35
CA TRP A 561 -2.85 1.49 -2.92
C TRP A 561 -3.46 1.65 -1.53
N ALA A 562 -3.38 2.85 -0.93
CA ALA A 562 -4.02 3.14 0.35
C ALA A 562 -5.52 2.77 0.33
N GLY A 563 -5.96 1.96 1.28
CA GLY A 563 -7.33 1.41 1.35
C GLY A 563 -7.46 -0.04 0.87
N SER A 564 -6.47 -0.58 0.13
CA SER A 564 -6.51 -1.97 -0.35
C SER A 564 -6.38 -3.00 0.78
N GLN A 565 -5.90 -2.63 1.97
CA GLN A 565 -5.83 -3.52 3.13
C GLN A 565 -7.20 -4.08 3.55
N ARG A 566 -8.29 -3.45 3.13
CA ARG A 566 -9.68 -3.95 3.31
C ARG A 566 -9.99 -5.20 2.49
N TYR A 567 -9.16 -5.48 1.49
CA TYR A 567 -9.35 -6.54 0.50
C TYR A 567 -8.16 -7.51 0.50
N PRO A 568 -7.92 -8.21 1.63
CA PRO A 568 -6.77 -9.11 1.74
C PRO A 568 -6.96 -10.38 0.91
N LEU A 569 -5.86 -11.10 0.63
CA LEU A 569 -4.50 -10.80 1.08
C LEU A 569 -3.59 -10.38 -0.09
N HIS A 570 -2.32 -10.13 0.21
CA HIS A 570 -1.33 -9.67 -0.77
C HIS A 570 -0.02 -10.47 -0.64
N TRP A 571 0.80 -10.48 -1.71
CA TRP A 571 2.12 -11.14 -1.69
C TRP A 571 3.24 -10.26 -2.26
N GLY A 572 4.50 -10.66 -2.04
CA GLY A 572 5.71 -9.90 -2.38
C GLY A 572 6.01 -9.71 -3.86
N GLY A 573 5.26 -10.39 -4.76
CA GLY A 573 5.54 -10.37 -6.21
C GLY A 573 6.54 -11.42 -6.63
N ASP A 574 7.29 -11.17 -7.71
CA ASP A 574 8.09 -12.14 -8.45
C ASP A 574 9.55 -12.16 -7.96
N ALA A 575 9.78 -12.72 -6.76
CA ALA A 575 11.11 -12.74 -6.16
C ALA A 575 12.11 -13.59 -6.97
N ALA A 576 13.36 -13.08 -7.07
CA ALA A 576 14.45 -13.83 -7.69
C ALA A 576 14.88 -15.05 -6.85
N THR A 577 15.38 -16.06 -7.53
CA THR A 577 15.89 -17.31 -6.95
C THR A 577 17.41 -17.44 -7.03
N ASN A 578 18.10 -16.34 -7.34
CA ASN A 578 19.57 -16.37 -7.39
C ASN A 578 20.16 -16.35 -5.98
N GLU A 579 21.32 -16.97 -5.83
CA GLU A 579 22.02 -17.09 -4.55
C GLU A 579 22.91 -15.90 -4.19
N VAL A 580 23.09 -14.95 -5.09
CA VAL A 580 24.00 -13.82 -4.87
C VAL A 580 23.45 -12.93 -3.76
N GLY A 581 23.88 -13.22 -2.53
CA GLY A 581 23.50 -12.48 -1.33
C GLY A 581 22.04 -12.68 -0.90
N SER A 582 21.37 -13.74 -1.36
CA SER A 582 19.93 -13.98 -1.08
C SER A 582 19.06 -12.76 -1.31
N VAL A 583 19.32 -12.03 -2.37
CA VAL A 583 18.71 -10.73 -2.64
C VAL A 583 17.19 -10.82 -2.69
N GLY A 584 16.64 -11.85 -3.35
CA GLY A 584 15.20 -12.10 -3.41
C GLY A 584 14.59 -12.35 -2.03
N MET A 585 15.17 -13.24 -1.23
CA MET A 585 14.67 -13.56 0.11
C MET A 585 14.76 -12.36 1.06
N MET A 586 15.87 -11.61 1.02
CA MET A 586 16.06 -10.41 1.84
C MET A 586 15.16 -9.27 1.38
N GLY A 587 14.99 -9.11 0.07
CA GLY A 587 14.07 -8.14 -0.53
C GLY A 587 12.63 -8.40 -0.10
N ASP A 588 12.18 -9.65 -0.18
CA ASP A 588 10.85 -10.05 0.30
C ASP A 588 10.65 -9.77 1.78
N LEU A 589 11.65 -10.09 2.63
CA LEU A 589 11.56 -9.81 4.06
C LEU A 589 11.41 -8.30 4.32
N ARG A 590 12.23 -7.46 3.71
CA ARG A 590 12.11 -6.00 3.81
C ARG A 590 10.78 -5.50 3.27
N GLY A 591 10.37 -6.00 2.11
CA GLY A 591 9.08 -5.67 1.49
C GLY A 591 7.90 -5.98 2.41
N GLY A 592 7.86 -7.18 2.98
CA GLY A 592 6.80 -7.60 3.91
C GLY A 592 6.77 -6.78 5.19
N LEU A 593 7.94 -6.48 5.78
CA LEU A 593 8.05 -5.59 6.94
C LEU A 593 7.58 -4.17 6.62
N SER A 594 8.04 -3.60 5.50
CA SER A 594 7.65 -2.26 5.05
C SER A 594 6.15 -2.17 4.75
N PHE A 595 5.58 -3.21 4.13
CA PHE A 595 4.15 -3.29 3.83
C PHE A 595 3.29 -3.35 5.09
N GLY A 596 3.71 -4.15 6.07
CA GLY A 596 3.09 -4.21 7.39
C GLY A 596 3.10 -2.85 8.11
N LEU A 597 4.20 -2.09 7.98
CA LEU A 597 4.33 -0.72 8.51
C LEU A 597 3.50 0.31 7.72
N SER A 598 2.79 -0.12 6.69
CA SER A 598 1.85 0.69 5.90
C SER A 598 0.38 0.28 6.11
N GLY A 599 0.08 -0.45 7.20
CA GLY A 599 -1.28 -0.76 7.65
C GLY A 599 -1.88 -2.06 7.11
N PHE A 600 -1.08 -2.94 6.51
CA PHE A 600 -1.52 -4.23 5.99
C PHE A 600 -1.24 -5.37 6.98
N SER A 601 -2.30 -6.04 7.44
CA SER A 601 -2.18 -7.08 8.47
C SER A 601 -1.69 -8.42 7.93
N PHE A 602 -2.06 -8.78 6.69
CA PHE A 602 -1.82 -10.09 6.09
C PHE A 602 -0.98 -9.97 4.82
N TRP A 603 0.09 -10.72 4.80
CA TRP A 603 1.07 -10.74 3.72
C TRP A 603 1.70 -12.12 3.57
N SER A 604 2.12 -12.44 2.37
CA SER A 604 2.83 -13.66 2.01
C SER A 604 3.91 -13.36 0.97
N HIS A 605 4.60 -14.40 0.56
CA HIS A 605 5.59 -14.38 -0.52
C HIS A 605 5.69 -15.78 -1.14
N ASP A 606 6.37 -15.88 -2.25
CA ASP A 606 6.58 -17.15 -2.93
C ASP A 606 7.80 -17.86 -2.34
N MET A 607 7.56 -18.91 -1.54
CA MET A 607 8.64 -19.64 -0.87
C MET A 607 9.62 -20.25 -1.87
N GLY A 608 10.90 -19.91 -1.71
CA GLY A 608 11.96 -20.32 -2.61
C GLY A 608 12.20 -19.35 -3.76
N GLY A 609 11.36 -18.32 -3.91
CA GLY A 609 11.36 -17.37 -5.03
C GLY A 609 10.56 -17.88 -6.22
N PHE A 610 10.33 -16.99 -7.20
CA PHE A 610 9.39 -17.22 -8.32
C PHE A 610 10.07 -17.45 -9.66
N VAL A 611 11.09 -16.65 -10.00
CA VAL A 611 11.55 -16.45 -11.39
C VAL A 611 12.18 -17.68 -12.04
N THR A 612 12.99 -18.41 -11.30
CA THR A 612 13.63 -19.65 -11.77
C THR A 612 13.53 -20.76 -10.72
N GLN A 613 13.90 -21.99 -11.08
CA GLN A 613 13.96 -23.08 -10.11
C GLN A 613 14.88 -22.69 -8.94
N SER A 614 14.37 -22.78 -7.71
CA SER A 614 15.13 -22.48 -6.52
C SER A 614 16.23 -23.52 -6.26
N PRO A 615 17.46 -23.11 -5.95
CA PRO A 615 18.47 -24.03 -5.40
C PRO A 615 17.98 -24.66 -4.08
N ASP A 616 18.33 -25.92 -3.83
CA ASP A 616 17.85 -26.69 -2.67
C ASP A 616 18.19 -25.99 -1.33
N ASP A 617 19.41 -25.49 -1.17
CA ASP A 617 19.83 -24.77 0.02
C ASP A 617 19.01 -23.50 0.26
N LEU A 618 18.81 -22.68 -0.77
CA LEU A 618 18.02 -21.46 -0.67
C LEU A 618 16.56 -21.77 -0.32
N TYR A 619 15.95 -22.75 -0.98
CA TYR A 619 14.56 -23.11 -0.70
C TYR A 619 14.39 -23.65 0.73
N ARG A 620 15.36 -24.45 1.24
CA ARG A 620 15.36 -24.94 2.64
C ARG A 620 15.42 -23.82 3.65
N ARG A 621 16.28 -22.82 3.44
CA ARG A 621 16.39 -21.64 4.33
C ARG A 621 15.13 -20.77 4.24
N TRP A 622 14.45 -20.77 3.11
CA TRP A 622 13.22 -19.99 2.90
C TRP A 622 11.97 -20.64 3.54
N LEU A 623 11.96 -21.98 3.71
CA LEU A 623 10.82 -22.69 4.30
C LEU A 623 10.35 -22.09 5.64
N PRO A 624 11.18 -21.94 6.68
CA PRO A 624 10.72 -21.42 7.96
C PRO A 624 10.20 -19.98 7.85
N PHE A 625 10.79 -19.15 7.02
CA PHE A 625 10.28 -17.80 6.73
C PHE A 625 8.88 -17.86 6.10
N GLY A 626 8.66 -18.71 5.12
CA GLY A 626 7.37 -18.88 4.48
C GLY A 626 6.30 -19.45 5.41
N PHE A 627 6.66 -20.44 6.24
CA PHE A 627 5.71 -21.04 7.19
C PHE A 627 5.43 -20.17 8.43
N LEU A 628 6.35 -19.31 8.83
CA LEU A 628 6.17 -18.33 9.91
C LEU A 628 5.83 -16.94 9.41
N SER A 629 5.23 -16.85 8.22
CA SER A 629 4.49 -15.68 7.72
C SER A 629 2.99 -15.82 7.99
N SER A 630 2.22 -14.75 7.79
CA SER A 630 0.77 -14.84 8.01
C SER A 630 0.13 -15.93 7.16
N HIS A 631 0.43 -15.92 5.87
CA HIS A 631 -0.02 -16.92 4.89
C HIS A 631 1.19 -17.62 4.27
N THR A 632 0.99 -18.82 3.76
CA THR A 632 2.09 -19.68 3.27
C THR A 632 1.76 -20.20 1.89
N ARG A 633 2.59 -19.86 0.90
CA ARG A 633 2.43 -20.36 -0.47
C ARG A 633 3.74 -20.91 -1.04
N ALA A 634 3.71 -22.17 -1.49
CA ALA A 634 4.71 -22.70 -2.40
C ALA A 634 4.27 -22.35 -3.83
N HIS A 635 5.05 -21.53 -4.55
CA HIS A 635 4.75 -21.07 -5.89
C HIS A 635 6.03 -20.59 -6.60
N GLY A 636 6.11 -20.76 -7.90
CA GLY A 636 7.25 -20.36 -8.71
C GLY A 636 7.58 -21.34 -9.81
N ALA A 637 8.76 -21.22 -10.41
CA ALA A 637 9.26 -22.15 -11.42
C ALA A 637 9.41 -23.55 -10.85
N PRO A 638 8.89 -24.59 -11.56
CA PRO A 638 8.89 -25.96 -11.07
C PRO A 638 10.31 -26.58 -11.00
N PRO A 639 10.52 -27.56 -10.11
CA PRO A 639 9.56 -28.09 -9.14
C PRO A 639 9.43 -27.23 -7.88
N THR A 640 8.20 -26.99 -7.42
CA THR A 640 7.90 -26.41 -6.11
C THR A 640 7.44 -27.48 -5.12
N GLU A 641 6.98 -28.60 -5.64
CA GLU A 641 6.51 -29.74 -4.86
C GLU A 641 7.68 -30.49 -4.23
N PRO A 642 7.70 -30.66 -2.89
CA PRO A 642 8.89 -31.15 -2.18
C PRO A 642 9.31 -32.59 -2.56
N TRP A 643 8.34 -33.45 -2.91
CA TRP A 643 8.65 -34.85 -3.32
C TRP A 643 9.33 -34.97 -4.71
N LEU A 644 9.27 -33.91 -5.51
CA LEU A 644 9.98 -33.86 -6.80
C LEU A 644 11.43 -33.37 -6.64
N ILE A 645 11.77 -32.80 -5.49
CA ILE A 645 13.14 -32.36 -5.19
C ILE A 645 13.93 -33.53 -4.57
N SER A 646 13.56 -33.94 -3.35
CA SER A 646 14.17 -35.12 -2.72
C SER A 646 13.31 -35.61 -1.56
N LYS A 647 13.60 -36.82 -1.05
CA LYS A 647 12.97 -37.35 0.16
C LYS A 647 13.29 -36.50 1.39
N ASP A 648 14.54 -36.10 1.55
CA ASP A 648 15.02 -35.28 2.65
C ASP A 648 14.39 -33.89 2.61
N PHE A 649 14.26 -33.29 1.44
CA PHE A 649 13.54 -32.03 1.27
C PHE A 649 12.04 -32.17 1.64
N THR A 650 11.41 -33.28 1.26
CA THR A 650 10.03 -33.60 1.62
C THR A 650 9.84 -33.65 3.13
N ASP A 651 10.79 -34.27 3.85
CA ASP A 651 10.76 -34.36 5.30
C ASP A 651 10.97 -32.99 5.97
N ALA A 652 11.86 -32.15 5.42
CA ALA A 652 12.07 -30.77 5.88
C ALA A 652 10.83 -29.88 5.66
N PHE A 653 10.22 -29.95 4.46
CA PHE A 653 8.98 -29.21 4.15
C PHE A 653 7.84 -29.63 5.08
N ARG A 654 7.67 -30.94 5.29
CA ARG A 654 6.65 -31.49 6.21
C ARG A 654 6.87 -30.98 7.63
N ALA A 655 8.12 -30.96 8.15
CA ALA A 655 8.41 -30.50 9.48
C ALA A 655 7.99 -29.03 9.70
N ASN A 656 8.22 -28.17 8.73
CA ASN A 656 7.79 -26.77 8.75
C ASN A 656 6.26 -26.64 8.69
N ALA A 657 5.60 -27.40 7.81
CA ALA A 657 4.14 -27.41 7.70
C ALA A 657 3.49 -27.92 9.00
N GLU A 658 3.98 -29.02 9.57
CA GLU A 658 3.49 -29.57 10.85
C GLU A 658 3.62 -28.54 11.99
N MET A 659 4.76 -27.84 12.09
CA MET A 659 4.95 -26.77 13.07
C MET A 659 3.90 -25.68 12.93
N LYS A 660 3.62 -25.17 11.72
CA LYS A 660 2.59 -24.15 11.49
C LYS A 660 1.20 -24.64 11.92
N TYR A 661 0.84 -25.87 11.56
CA TYR A 661 -0.48 -26.43 11.91
C TYR A 661 -0.63 -26.68 13.40
N GLN A 662 0.45 -27.07 14.08
CA GLN A 662 0.45 -27.14 15.56
C GLN A 662 0.26 -25.76 16.19
N LEU A 663 0.85 -24.72 15.63
CA LEU A 663 0.74 -23.33 16.09
C LEU A 663 -0.55 -22.63 15.64
N MET A 664 -1.46 -23.31 14.92
CA MET A 664 -2.64 -22.65 14.34
C MET A 664 -3.52 -21.91 15.36
N PRO A 665 -3.70 -22.36 16.61
CA PRO A 665 -4.41 -21.57 17.62
C PRO A 665 -3.72 -20.25 17.97
N TYR A 666 -2.40 -20.23 18.00
CA TYR A 666 -1.59 -19.01 18.15
C TYR A 666 -1.76 -18.09 16.94
N VAL A 667 -1.58 -18.65 15.74
CA VAL A 667 -1.67 -17.93 14.46
C VAL A 667 -3.02 -17.24 14.34
N TYR A 668 -4.11 -17.95 14.61
CA TYR A 668 -5.47 -17.45 14.46
C TYR A 668 -5.82 -16.38 15.50
N ALA A 669 -5.33 -16.52 16.74
CA ALA A 669 -5.50 -15.50 17.78
C ALA A 669 -4.71 -14.22 17.46
N GLN A 670 -3.47 -14.33 16.93
CA GLN A 670 -2.69 -13.17 16.50
C GLN A 670 -3.30 -12.50 15.27
N ALA A 671 -3.86 -13.27 14.34
CA ALA A 671 -4.57 -12.72 13.18
C ALA A 671 -5.79 -11.88 13.59
N LYS A 672 -6.56 -12.34 14.59
CA LYS A 672 -7.68 -11.58 15.16
C LYS A 672 -7.23 -10.26 15.78
N ASP A 673 -6.16 -10.28 16.59
CA ASP A 673 -5.57 -9.07 17.19
C ASP A 673 -5.12 -8.07 16.12
N CYS A 674 -4.48 -8.58 15.06
CA CYS A 674 -4.03 -7.75 13.93
C CYS A 674 -5.19 -7.10 13.19
N SER A 675 -6.23 -7.88 12.87
CA SER A 675 -7.44 -7.41 12.19
C SER A 675 -8.16 -6.31 12.99
N GLU A 676 -8.28 -6.46 14.31
CA GLU A 676 -8.95 -5.47 15.15
C GLU A 676 -8.16 -4.18 15.32
N LYS A 677 -6.82 -4.27 15.34
CA LYS A 677 -5.95 -3.13 15.65
C LYS A 677 -5.23 -2.52 14.44
N GLY A 678 -5.42 -3.09 13.25
CA GLY A 678 -4.69 -2.66 12.05
C GLY A 678 -3.18 -2.92 12.13
N LEU A 679 -2.76 -3.98 12.86
CA LEU A 679 -1.35 -4.32 13.05
C LEU A 679 -0.92 -5.41 12.07
N PRO A 680 0.34 -5.45 11.64
CA PRO A 680 0.86 -6.54 10.83
C PRO A 680 1.08 -7.80 11.66
N MET A 681 0.94 -8.97 11.03
CA MET A 681 1.28 -10.25 11.64
C MET A 681 2.80 -10.50 11.64
N VAL A 682 3.47 -10.07 10.58
CA VAL A 682 4.95 -10.01 10.46
C VAL A 682 5.37 -8.59 10.82
N ARG A 683 5.95 -8.41 12.01
CA ARG A 683 6.17 -7.09 12.60
C ARG A 683 7.65 -6.76 12.71
N ALA A 684 8.06 -5.56 12.27
CA ALA A 684 9.36 -5.03 12.68
C ALA A 684 9.46 -4.93 14.20
N LEU A 685 10.62 -5.19 14.78
CA LEU A 685 10.80 -5.34 16.24
C LEU A 685 10.29 -4.12 17.01
N PHE A 686 10.51 -2.92 16.50
CA PHE A 686 10.12 -1.68 17.17
C PHE A 686 8.59 -1.48 17.27
N VAL A 687 7.78 -2.23 16.51
CA VAL A 687 6.31 -2.22 16.69
C VAL A 687 5.94 -2.79 18.07
N GLU A 688 6.65 -3.82 18.52
CA GLU A 688 6.47 -4.40 19.85
C GLU A 688 7.34 -3.73 20.93
N PHE A 689 8.49 -3.19 20.54
CA PHE A 689 9.51 -2.64 21.44
C PHE A 689 9.90 -1.20 21.06
N PRO A 690 8.94 -0.23 21.06
CA PRO A 690 9.19 1.14 20.58
C PRO A 690 10.22 1.90 21.43
N HIS A 691 10.43 1.50 22.68
CA HIS A 691 11.39 2.13 23.59
C HIS A 691 12.79 1.49 23.56
N ASP A 692 12.98 0.44 22.78
CA ASP A 692 14.26 -0.20 22.55
C ASP A 692 14.94 0.41 21.33
N ALA A 693 16.03 1.15 21.55
CA ALA A 693 16.73 1.86 20.49
C ALA A 693 17.34 0.92 19.43
N GLY A 694 17.75 -0.29 19.82
CA GLY A 694 18.28 -1.30 18.92
C GLY A 694 17.22 -1.89 18.01
N ALA A 695 15.99 -2.06 18.50
CA ALA A 695 14.87 -2.58 17.71
C ALA A 695 14.58 -1.75 16.46
N TRP A 696 14.84 -0.45 16.49
CA TRP A 696 14.65 0.46 15.34
C TRP A 696 15.72 0.31 14.24
N LEU A 697 16.76 -0.49 14.48
CA LEU A 697 17.88 -0.68 13.56
C LEU A 697 17.77 -1.99 12.75
N VAL A 698 16.88 -2.85 13.17
CA VAL A 698 16.78 -4.23 12.68
C VAL A 698 15.79 -4.34 11.52
N GLU A 699 16.24 -4.96 10.43
CA GLU A 699 15.43 -5.15 9.22
C GLU A 699 15.53 -6.56 8.62
N ASP A 700 16.15 -7.49 9.34
CA ASP A 700 16.48 -8.83 8.88
C ASP A 700 15.94 -9.95 9.78
N GLU A 701 15.10 -9.57 10.74
CA GLU A 701 14.33 -10.45 11.63
C GLU A 701 13.03 -9.76 12.05
N TYR A 702 12.08 -10.50 12.60
CA TYR A 702 10.75 -9.98 12.89
C TYR A 702 10.05 -10.67 14.06
N MET A 703 9.04 -10.00 14.61
CA MET A 703 8.05 -10.62 15.49
C MET A 703 6.93 -11.26 14.64
N TYR A 704 6.69 -12.53 14.85
CA TYR A 704 5.49 -13.23 14.35
C TYR A 704 4.38 -13.13 15.40
N GLY A 705 3.47 -12.19 15.20
CA GLY A 705 2.57 -11.75 16.24
C GLY A 705 3.31 -10.99 17.35
N SER A 706 2.88 -11.20 18.61
CA SER A 706 3.39 -10.45 19.77
C SER A 706 4.42 -11.23 20.63
N GLN A 707 4.57 -12.54 20.41
CA GLN A 707 5.30 -13.41 21.35
C GLN A 707 6.46 -14.20 20.74
N ILE A 708 6.49 -14.38 19.41
CA ILE A 708 7.52 -15.20 18.74
C ILE A 708 8.40 -14.29 17.88
N LEU A 709 9.72 -14.36 18.09
CA LEU A 709 10.73 -13.73 17.22
C LEU A 709 11.25 -14.76 16.24
N VAL A 710 11.37 -14.38 14.97
CA VAL A 710 11.85 -15.22 13.88
C VAL A 710 13.00 -14.52 13.17
N ALA A 711 14.16 -15.18 13.09
CA ALA A 711 15.29 -14.73 12.29
C ALA A 711 15.72 -15.84 11.32
N PRO A 712 15.29 -15.77 10.06
CA PRO A 712 15.63 -16.77 9.05
C PRO A 712 17.12 -16.70 8.68
N LEU A 713 17.67 -17.81 8.21
CA LEU A 713 19.01 -17.85 7.63
C LEU A 713 18.98 -17.16 6.25
N LEU A 714 19.47 -15.95 6.18
CA LEU A 714 19.53 -15.16 4.92
C LEU A 714 20.73 -15.54 4.06
N GLU A 715 21.72 -16.19 4.65
CA GLU A 715 22.93 -16.68 3.97
C GLU A 715 23.08 -18.18 4.20
N SER A 716 23.85 -18.85 3.35
CA SER A 716 24.20 -20.27 3.53
C SER A 716 25.02 -20.47 4.81
N GLY A 717 24.75 -21.56 5.50
CA GLY A 717 25.41 -21.89 6.78
C GLY A 717 24.41 -22.22 7.88
N THR A 718 24.91 -22.25 9.10
CA THR A 718 24.11 -22.64 10.30
C THR A 718 24.13 -21.62 11.41
N ASP A 719 24.77 -20.49 11.19
CA ASP A 719 24.97 -19.47 12.23
C ASP A 719 24.25 -18.17 11.85
N ARG A 720 23.67 -17.51 12.84
CA ARG A 720 22.90 -16.29 12.67
C ARG A 720 23.20 -15.29 13.79
N SER A 721 23.61 -14.09 13.43
CA SER A 721 23.63 -12.96 14.37
C SER A 721 22.25 -12.34 14.44
N VAL A 722 21.73 -12.14 15.64
CA VAL A 722 20.39 -11.59 15.90
C VAL A 722 20.45 -10.49 16.94
N TYR A 723 19.51 -9.57 16.91
CA TYR A 723 19.28 -8.58 17.95
C TYR A 723 18.04 -8.95 18.76
N LEU A 724 18.20 -9.20 20.04
CA LEU A 724 17.11 -9.51 20.94
C LEU A 724 16.73 -8.26 21.75
N PRO A 725 15.49 -7.75 21.64
CA PRO A 725 15.03 -6.68 22.50
C PRO A 725 15.19 -7.04 23.99
N LYS A 726 15.30 -6.02 24.84
CA LYS A 726 15.54 -6.18 26.28
C LYS A 726 14.58 -7.19 26.92
N GLY A 727 15.13 -8.16 27.62
CA GLY A 727 14.40 -9.25 28.32
C GLY A 727 15.04 -10.59 28.04
N LYS A 728 14.34 -11.66 28.40
CA LYS A 728 14.77 -13.04 28.13
C LYS A 728 13.99 -13.67 27.01
N TRP A 729 14.69 -14.50 26.24
CA TRP A 729 14.15 -15.18 25.08
C TRP A 729 14.45 -16.66 25.15
N ILE A 730 13.50 -17.51 24.93
CA ILE A 730 13.60 -18.95 25.04
C ILE A 730 13.50 -19.57 23.67
N ASP A 731 14.50 -20.36 23.28
CA ASP A 731 14.48 -21.08 22.00
C ASP A 731 13.30 -22.05 21.96
N TYR A 732 12.49 -21.89 20.90
CA TYR A 732 11.28 -22.70 20.70
C TYR A 732 11.57 -24.19 20.56
N GLN A 733 12.74 -24.54 19.95
CA GLN A 733 13.10 -25.89 19.58
C GLN A 733 13.82 -26.65 20.67
N ASN A 734 14.75 -26.01 21.41
CA ASN A 734 15.58 -26.68 22.42
C ASN A 734 15.45 -26.13 23.86
N GLY A 735 14.72 -25.02 24.03
CA GLY A 735 14.47 -24.42 25.36
C GLY A 735 15.63 -23.59 25.92
N LYS A 736 16.71 -23.39 25.18
CA LYS A 736 17.84 -22.56 25.62
C LYS A 736 17.41 -21.11 25.82
N VAL A 737 17.90 -20.49 26.91
CA VAL A 737 17.58 -19.10 27.27
C VAL A 737 18.70 -18.17 26.79
N TYR A 738 18.29 -17.06 26.18
CA TYR A 738 19.16 -15.98 25.75
C TYR A 738 18.74 -14.66 26.39
N GLU A 739 19.73 -13.83 26.72
CA GLU A 739 19.51 -12.46 27.20
C GLU A 739 19.33 -11.47 26.01
N GLY A 740 18.63 -10.37 26.26
CA GLY A 740 18.54 -9.26 25.28
C GLY A 740 19.92 -8.71 24.88
N GLY A 741 19.99 -8.10 23.71
CA GLY A 741 21.21 -7.61 23.06
C GLY A 741 21.59 -8.45 21.84
N TYR A 742 22.75 -8.18 21.26
CA TYR A 742 23.27 -8.96 20.14
C TYR A 742 23.70 -10.37 20.58
N GLN A 743 23.20 -11.36 19.85
CA GLN A 743 23.51 -12.77 20.09
C GLN A 743 24.00 -13.40 18.78
N HIS A 744 24.85 -14.41 18.89
CA HIS A 744 25.27 -15.28 17.81
C HIS A 744 24.74 -16.69 18.08
N ILE A 745 23.84 -17.16 17.24
CA ILE A 745 23.09 -18.41 17.50
C ILE A 745 23.36 -19.40 16.38
N SER A 746 23.81 -20.60 16.73
CA SER A 746 23.92 -21.71 15.80
C SER A 746 22.62 -22.52 15.76
N VAL A 747 22.14 -22.82 14.58
CA VAL A 747 20.97 -23.68 14.34
C VAL A 747 21.34 -25.04 13.75
N ALA A 748 22.61 -25.41 13.83
CA ALA A 748 23.13 -26.69 13.28
C ALA A 748 22.39 -27.92 13.82
N GLU A 749 21.99 -27.90 15.10
CA GLU A 749 21.27 -28.99 15.75
C GLU A 749 19.73 -28.81 15.76
N HIS A 750 19.22 -27.74 15.16
CA HIS A 750 17.79 -27.52 15.08
C HIS A 750 17.14 -28.40 14.00
N LYS A 751 15.97 -28.96 14.31
CA LYS A 751 15.17 -29.67 13.32
C LYS A 751 14.76 -28.78 12.14
N ILE A 752 14.48 -27.51 12.46
CA ILE A 752 14.15 -26.46 11.49
C ILE A 752 15.29 -25.44 11.52
N PRO A 753 16.02 -25.21 10.41
CA PRO A 753 17.21 -24.36 10.40
C PRO A 753 16.83 -22.86 10.40
N CYS A 754 16.34 -22.40 11.55
CA CYS A 754 15.91 -21.03 11.79
C CYS A 754 16.01 -20.70 13.26
N VAL A 755 16.37 -19.47 13.58
CA VAL A 755 16.26 -18.96 14.95
C VAL A 755 14.79 -18.60 15.21
N ILE A 756 14.17 -19.34 16.13
CA ILE A 756 12.79 -19.16 16.55
C ILE A 756 12.80 -19.01 18.06
N LEU A 757 12.61 -17.80 18.55
CA LEU A 757 12.66 -17.49 19.97
C LEU A 757 11.30 -17.04 20.49
N VAL A 758 10.96 -17.46 21.69
CA VAL A 758 9.71 -17.06 22.34
C VAL A 758 10.04 -16.15 23.52
N ARG A 759 9.32 -15.06 23.63
CA ARG A 759 9.47 -14.08 24.70
C ARG A 759 9.17 -14.72 26.05
N ASP A 760 10.01 -14.46 27.08
CA ASP A 760 9.77 -14.89 28.46
C ASP A 760 8.38 -14.45 28.96
N GLY A 761 7.71 -15.35 29.67
CA GLY A 761 6.34 -15.15 30.11
C GLY A 761 5.27 -15.43 29.06
N SER A 762 5.61 -16.07 27.96
CA SER A 762 4.64 -16.48 26.94
C SER A 762 4.07 -17.87 27.20
N LEU A 763 2.77 -18.02 26.91
CA LEU A 763 2.04 -19.28 26.93
C LEU A 763 1.49 -19.55 25.52
N ILE A 764 2.12 -20.48 24.80
CA ILE A 764 1.82 -20.73 23.39
C ILE A 764 0.85 -21.89 23.26
N PRO A 765 -0.37 -21.67 22.70
CA PRO A 765 -1.35 -22.74 22.45
C PRO A 765 -0.91 -23.59 21.25
N GLN A 766 -1.04 -24.90 21.38
CA GLN A 766 -0.74 -25.88 20.33
C GLN A 766 -1.86 -26.92 20.23
N VAL A 767 -1.98 -27.52 19.06
CA VAL A 767 -2.91 -28.64 18.77
C VAL A 767 -2.15 -29.79 18.12
N PRO A 768 -2.68 -31.03 18.15
CA PRO A 768 -2.16 -32.11 17.32
C PRO A 768 -2.16 -31.73 15.86
N VAL A 769 -1.16 -32.24 15.11
CA VAL A 769 -1.07 -32.00 13.66
C VAL A 769 -2.30 -32.51 12.94
N ALA A 770 -2.94 -31.64 12.18
CA ALA A 770 -4.04 -31.98 11.27
C ALA A 770 -3.56 -31.85 9.80
N GLN A 771 -4.14 -32.61 8.88
CA GLN A 771 -3.77 -32.56 7.46
C GLN A 771 -4.41 -31.39 6.69
N SER A 772 -5.44 -30.77 7.28
CA SER A 772 -6.08 -29.52 6.83
C SER A 772 -6.63 -28.77 8.05
N THR A 773 -6.87 -27.49 7.88
CA THR A 773 -7.33 -26.62 9.01
C THR A 773 -8.72 -27.00 9.50
N ASP A 774 -9.61 -27.53 8.66
CA ASP A 774 -10.93 -28.02 9.01
C ASP A 774 -10.89 -29.32 9.86
N LYS A 775 -9.74 -29.98 9.96
CA LYS A 775 -9.51 -31.17 10.80
C LYS A 775 -8.82 -30.86 12.11
N ILE A 776 -8.57 -29.58 12.43
CA ILE A 776 -7.96 -29.18 13.70
C ILE A 776 -8.87 -29.53 14.88
N GLN A 777 -8.28 -30.20 15.87
CA GLN A 777 -9.01 -30.63 17.07
C GLN A 777 -8.92 -29.56 18.16
N TRP A 778 -9.80 -28.56 18.07
CA TRP A 778 -9.84 -27.42 19.00
C TRP A 778 -10.12 -27.79 20.47
N ASN A 779 -10.57 -29.00 20.73
CA ASN A 779 -10.77 -29.55 22.08
C ASN A 779 -9.49 -30.18 22.68
N GLN A 780 -8.42 -30.31 21.90
CA GLN A 780 -7.14 -30.87 22.30
C GLN A 780 -6.02 -29.82 22.37
N ILE A 781 -6.37 -28.58 22.73
CA ILE A 781 -5.38 -27.54 22.91
C ILE A 781 -4.49 -27.85 24.11
N SER A 782 -3.19 -27.90 23.88
CA SER A 782 -2.15 -27.91 24.90
C SER A 782 -1.48 -26.54 24.99
N TRP A 783 -1.03 -26.19 26.17
CA TRP A 783 -0.40 -24.93 26.44
C TRP A 783 1.08 -25.14 26.77
N LYS A 784 1.99 -24.62 25.96
CA LYS A 784 3.43 -24.69 26.18
C LYS A 784 3.93 -23.40 26.83
N PRO A 785 4.32 -23.43 28.13
CA PRO A 785 4.88 -22.26 28.80
C PRO A 785 6.33 -22.03 28.36
N PHE A 786 6.69 -20.79 28.13
CA PHE A 786 8.04 -20.32 27.92
C PHE A 786 8.37 -19.37 29.07
N LYS A 787 9.08 -19.88 30.05
CA LYS A 787 9.32 -19.19 31.31
C LYS A 787 10.78 -19.32 31.72
N ALA A 788 11.43 -18.19 31.90
CA ALA A 788 12.76 -18.06 32.49
C ALA A 788 12.69 -17.33 33.84
N ASP A 789 12.36 -16.03 33.81
CA ASP A 789 12.23 -15.19 35.01
C ASP A 789 10.82 -14.66 35.23
N ALA A 790 9.95 -14.72 34.24
CA ALA A 790 8.59 -14.19 34.34
C ALA A 790 7.82 -14.85 35.50
N SER A 791 7.12 -14.06 36.29
CA SER A 791 6.29 -14.59 37.40
C SER A 791 5.08 -15.38 36.88
N GLN A 792 4.57 -14.99 35.69
CA GLN A 792 3.36 -15.56 35.08
C GLN A 792 3.53 -15.64 33.57
N CYS A 793 2.96 -16.70 32.96
CA CYS A 793 2.86 -16.81 31.51
C CYS A 793 1.48 -16.38 31.03
N VAL A 794 1.43 -15.67 29.88
CA VAL A 794 0.20 -15.17 29.25
C VAL A 794 0.06 -15.76 27.85
N GLY A 795 -1.11 -16.30 27.54
CA GLY A 795 -1.44 -16.82 26.22
C GLY A 795 -2.75 -16.24 25.70
N TYR A 796 -2.94 -16.35 24.42
CA TYR A 796 -4.09 -15.83 23.69
C TYR A 796 -4.76 -16.94 22.88
N LEU A 797 -6.08 -17.02 22.92
CA LEU A 797 -6.86 -18.00 22.17
C LEU A 797 -8.03 -17.34 21.47
N TYR A 798 -8.18 -17.65 20.20
CA TYR A 798 -9.34 -17.34 19.39
C TYR A 798 -9.67 -18.54 18.50
N LYS A 799 -10.90 -19.03 18.55
CA LYS A 799 -11.35 -20.17 17.74
C LYS A 799 -12.37 -19.71 16.70
N PRO A 800 -12.56 -20.45 15.60
CA PRO A 800 -13.68 -20.20 14.71
C PRO A 800 -15.02 -20.15 15.48
N GLY A 801 -15.77 -19.06 15.29
CA GLY A 801 -17.03 -18.81 15.99
C GLY A 801 -16.93 -18.02 17.29
N ASP A 802 -15.72 -17.84 17.85
CA ASP A 802 -15.54 -16.96 19.02
C ASP A 802 -15.78 -15.49 18.62
N LYS A 803 -16.28 -14.70 19.57
CA LYS A 803 -16.44 -13.25 19.36
C LYS A 803 -15.18 -12.47 19.67
N GLU A 804 -14.47 -12.85 20.72
CA GLU A 804 -13.33 -12.15 21.30
C GLU A 804 -12.17 -13.09 21.61
N ILE A 805 -10.97 -12.51 21.72
CA ILE A 805 -9.79 -13.25 22.16
C ILE A 805 -9.87 -13.54 23.64
N THR A 806 -9.74 -14.80 24.02
CA THR A 806 -9.60 -15.23 25.42
C THR A 806 -8.15 -15.14 25.87
N ILE A 807 -7.91 -14.46 26.99
CA ILE A 807 -6.58 -14.33 27.61
C ILE A 807 -6.46 -15.40 28.71
N ILE A 808 -5.46 -16.27 28.59
CA ILE A 808 -5.12 -17.32 29.58
C ILE A 808 -3.88 -16.89 30.34
N LYS A 809 -3.91 -17.04 31.64
CA LYS A 809 -2.78 -16.75 32.54
C LYS A 809 -2.45 -17.98 33.37
N GLN A 810 -1.19 -18.36 33.42
CA GLN A 810 -0.71 -19.55 34.10
C GLN A 810 0.57 -19.30 34.92
#